data_4b61fbbd3da2f91d549c562dab30a4ac
#
_entry.id   4b61fbbd3da2f91d549c562dab30a4ac
#
_cell.length_a   1.000
_cell.length_b   1.000
_cell.length_c   1.000
_cell.angle_alpha   90.00
_cell.angle_beta   90.00
_cell.angle_gamma   90.00
#
_symmetry.space_group_name_H-M   'P 1'
#
loop_
_entity.id
_entity.type
_entity.pdbx_description
1 polymer ?
#
loop_
_entity_poly.entity_id
_entity_poly.type
_entity_poly.pdbx_seq_one_letter_code
_entity_poly.pdbx_strand_id
1 'polypeptide(L)'
;MSSPTFRAVAAAVGAAALALAAAVSPPAAAAAPAATYTIGVGTPVPYTHPTDTPASPYVDKDGTFYFQQSAALYGAKDPRYWDFFTGTDMDSATRSSAISDAVNPANANDKNNDTTWRCNNSPTGVEATYAVGNAGYSQKNYCDLSGMWVDPDTGDWYGLVHNEFTPAPFGDGIHFDAIDYAVSKDQGRTWTVKDHAITSPYSTKRGDTAQFPHETYSYGDGDQRLFVDPASGYFYVYYGSRIVAKGGNWEDSLAHVARAPISAKMARGSWQKWYDGHWSQPGVGGLESNMVPVDGSSSSGYTPVAGDYDPANAGTVSQQIAAGQLPTKSPLFVMNITYNAYLGLYIGEPEAVNGTAPQRFYATDDLASQKWHLIGDTGAYTNNSWYRWFLDGANRTNSTVVGKTFRSYCSIDCQGGSDGEYVDVTIGSSAPAAPPVDVTRAYRIANGDGRVLAQSAGSAATTSGASPTGSALESWVFTANGDGSYRIANASTGQLLGVPATSKAGRAWGAKPTVAAAGTGGPTVGQQWFIVPVTATGSYRLVNRYSGLVLGMSSASGRSAETTPTRSWTDSTGSAVGGARSAAEQTLTLTPTGSAPGGPLDGSHTLAASGKALDNPGHSTTPGTQLITWTPNGGPNQSWTFTRQSDGSYQIANGESKLCADVSGSSGAAGAKVIQWTCTGGANQHWVVTAASGGGYTVRSQSSGLLLTTASAADGALVTQQPDTGSALQRWSVG
;
A
#
# COMPACT_ATOMS: atom_id res chain seq x y z
N MET A 1 -78.18 15.48 22.82
CA MET A 1 -79.09 15.64 21.72
C MET A 1 -78.44 15.18 20.44
N SER A 2 -79.13 14.17 19.80
CA SER A 2 -79.04 13.80 18.40
C SER A 2 -77.74 13.05 17.86
N SER A 3 -77.79 11.75 17.98
CA SER A 3 -77.44 10.82 16.85
C SER A 3 -78.57 10.97 15.76
N PRO A 4 -78.48 10.36 14.58
CA PRO A 4 -77.63 9.28 14.00
C PRO A 4 -77.36 9.45 12.50
N THR A 5 -76.74 8.54 11.82
CA THR A 5 -77.37 7.54 10.95
C THR A 5 -76.25 6.70 10.19
N PHE A 6 -76.48 5.39 10.28
CA PHE A 6 -75.86 4.35 9.49
C PHE A 6 -76.22 4.43 7.99
N ARG A 7 -75.28 4.15 7.07
CA ARG A 7 -75.62 3.53 5.79
C ARG A 7 -74.62 2.40 5.51
N ALA A 8 -75.15 1.20 5.45
CA ALA A 8 -74.50 0.01 4.93
C ALA A 8 -74.41 0.05 3.39
N VAL A 9 -73.30 -0.35 2.85
CA VAL A 9 -73.18 -0.76 1.44
C VAL A 9 -72.57 -2.15 1.38
N ALA A 10 -73.22 -2.97 0.59
CA ALA A 10 -73.04 -4.40 0.49
C ALA A 10 -71.66 -4.80 -0.11
N ALA A 11 -71.14 -5.90 0.41
CA ALA A 11 -69.97 -6.59 -0.13
C ALA A 11 -70.34 -7.42 -1.35
N ALA A 12 -69.60 -7.24 -2.44
CA ALA A 12 -69.52 -8.20 -3.57
C ALA A 12 -68.28 -9.06 -3.39
N VAL A 13 -68.49 -10.33 -3.18
CA VAL A 13 -67.41 -11.35 -3.12
C VAL A 13 -66.99 -11.71 -4.56
N GLY A 14 -65.81 -11.29 -4.94
CA GLY A 14 -65.13 -11.78 -6.18
C GLY A 14 -64.03 -12.76 -5.78
N ALA A 15 -64.22 -14.03 -6.05
CA ALA A 15 -63.21 -15.06 -5.92
C ALA A 15 -62.15 -14.92 -7.01
N ALA A 16 -60.95 -14.41 -6.67
CA ALA A 16 -59.76 -14.45 -7.53
C ALA A 16 -58.94 -15.69 -7.16
N ALA A 17 -58.83 -16.65 -8.10
CA ALA A 17 -57.92 -17.78 -7.98
C ALA A 17 -56.48 -17.30 -8.08
N LEU A 18 -55.71 -17.37 -6.98
CA LEU A 18 -54.25 -17.20 -7.00
C LEU A 18 -53.62 -18.48 -7.59
N ALA A 19 -53.09 -18.36 -8.81
CA ALA A 19 -52.16 -19.34 -9.33
C ALA A 19 -50.79 -19.15 -8.65
N LEU A 20 -50.40 -20.03 -7.74
CA LEU A 20 -49.05 -20.12 -7.21
C LEU A 20 -48.10 -20.55 -8.36
N ALA A 21 -47.41 -19.58 -8.97
CA ALA A 21 -46.22 -19.87 -9.77
C ALA A 21 -45.07 -20.17 -8.80
N ALA A 22 -44.68 -21.44 -8.71
CA ALA A 22 -43.46 -21.83 -8.03
C ALA A 22 -42.27 -21.17 -8.75
N ALA A 23 -41.70 -20.13 -8.14
CA ALA A 23 -40.45 -19.56 -8.59
C ALA A 23 -39.33 -20.60 -8.37
N VAL A 24 -38.89 -21.23 -9.45
CA VAL A 24 -37.66 -22.01 -9.43
C VAL A 24 -36.53 -21.03 -9.21
N SER A 25 -35.97 -21.00 -8.00
CA SER A 25 -34.74 -20.26 -7.74
C SER A 25 -33.64 -20.80 -8.65
N PRO A 26 -32.90 -19.92 -9.37
CA PRO A 26 -31.73 -20.38 -10.11
C PRO A 26 -30.78 -21.08 -9.12
N PRO A 27 -30.05 -22.13 -9.56
CA PRO A 27 -29.07 -22.77 -8.71
C PRO A 27 -28.08 -21.72 -8.25
N ALA A 28 -27.79 -21.68 -6.94
CA ALA A 28 -26.77 -20.79 -6.39
C ALA A 28 -25.47 -21.02 -7.20
N ALA A 29 -24.94 -19.97 -7.79
CA ALA A 29 -23.65 -20.04 -8.44
C ALA A 29 -22.66 -20.61 -7.41
N ALA A 30 -21.94 -21.66 -7.78
CA ALA A 30 -20.90 -22.21 -6.94
C ALA A 30 -19.96 -21.06 -6.55
N ALA A 31 -19.72 -20.89 -5.25
CA ALA A 31 -18.76 -19.88 -4.78
C ALA A 31 -17.43 -20.13 -5.50
N ALA A 32 -16.86 -19.08 -6.07
CA ALA A 32 -15.53 -19.17 -6.68
C ALA A 32 -14.56 -19.76 -5.64
N PRO A 33 -13.65 -20.67 -6.04
CA PRO A 33 -12.69 -21.24 -5.10
C PRO A 33 -11.90 -20.11 -4.46
N ALA A 34 -11.67 -20.19 -3.14
CA ALA A 34 -10.91 -19.20 -2.39
C ALA A 34 -9.53 -19.04 -3.03
N ALA A 35 -9.06 -17.80 -3.17
CA ALA A 35 -7.73 -17.52 -3.71
C ALA A 35 -6.66 -18.25 -2.89
N THR A 36 -5.67 -18.84 -3.58
CA THR A 36 -4.48 -19.37 -2.94
C THR A 36 -3.33 -18.37 -3.08
N TYR A 37 -2.51 -18.27 -2.05
CA TYR A 37 -1.40 -17.33 -2.01
C TYR A 37 -0.06 -18.04 -1.88
N THR A 38 1.00 -17.40 -2.35
CA THR A 38 2.38 -17.83 -2.14
C THR A 38 3.20 -16.66 -1.61
N ILE A 39 4.02 -16.91 -0.60
CA ILE A 39 4.93 -15.91 -0.03
C ILE A 39 6.35 -16.33 -0.40
N GLY A 40 6.99 -15.54 -1.25
CA GLY A 40 8.41 -15.68 -1.58
C GLY A 40 9.23 -14.66 -0.80
N VAL A 41 10.35 -15.09 -0.25
CA VAL A 41 11.25 -14.24 0.56
C VAL A 41 12.62 -14.23 -0.09
N GLY A 42 13.18 -13.03 -0.30
CA GLY A 42 14.53 -12.83 -0.78
C GLY A 42 15.58 -13.09 0.29
N THR A 43 16.85 -12.94 -0.09
CA THR A 43 17.96 -13.03 0.87
C THR A 43 17.91 -11.84 1.83
N PRO A 44 18.06 -12.07 3.15
CA PRO A 44 18.13 -10.97 4.13
C PRO A 44 19.29 -10.03 3.84
N VAL A 45 19.03 -8.74 3.96
CA VAL A 45 20.02 -7.66 3.78
C VAL A 45 20.09 -6.87 5.08
N PRO A 46 21.29 -6.58 5.61
CA PRO A 46 21.43 -5.81 6.84
C PRO A 46 20.78 -4.41 6.71
N TYR A 47 20.08 -4.00 7.76
CA TYR A 47 19.60 -2.65 7.97
C TYR A 47 20.54 -1.93 8.95
N THR A 48 21.05 -0.78 8.58
CA THR A 48 22.21 -0.16 9.26
C THR A 48 21.85 0.79 10.39
N HIS A 49 20.56 1.01 10.65
CA HIS A 49 20.08 1.93 11.69
C HIS A 49 19.09 1.25 12.64
N PRO A 50 19.46 0.12 13.27
CA PRO A 50 18.58 -0.54 14.23
C PRO A 50 18.39 0.33 15.47
N THR A 51 17.16 0.36 15.99
CA THR A 51 16.81 1.06 17.22
C THR A 51 15.49 0.53 17.77
N ASP A 52 15.09 1.01 18.93
CA ASP A 52 13.92 0.57 19.69
C ASP A 52 12.58 1.13 19.16
N THR A 53 12.51 1.43 17.87
CA THR A 53 11.28 1.77 17.15
C THR A 53 11.36 1.32 15.69
N PRO A 54 10.21 1.15 14.99
CA PRO A 54 10.21 1.03 13.55
C PRO A 54 10.63 2.35 12.90
N ALA A 55 11.22 2.29 11.71
CA ALA A 55 11.36 3.50 10.92
C ALA A 55 10.00 3.98 10.41
N SER A 56 9.78 5.28 10.47
CA SER A 56 8.60 5.96 9.94
C SER A 56 8.98 6.75 8.69
N PRO A 57 8.88 6.18 7.47
CA PRO A 57 9.23 6.84 6.22
C PRO A 57 8.16 7.84 5.79
N TYR A 58 8.57 9.01 5.32
CA TYR A 58 7.67 10.04 4.78
C TYR A 58 8.40 10.96 3.80
N VAL A 59 7.63 11.70 3.00
CA VAL A 59 8.13 12.71 2.07
C VAL A 59 7.54 14.06 2.47
N ASP A 60 8.40 15.06 2.65
CA ASP A 60 7.97 16.42 2.97
C ASP A 60 7.45 17.16 1.73
N LYS A 61 6.79 18.29 1.93
CA LYS A 61 6.17 19.13 0.89
C LYS A 61 7.11 19.53 -0.25
N ASP A 62 8.40 19.63 0.00
CA ASP A 62 9.42 19.97 -1.01
C ASP A 62 9.98 18.75 -1.75
N GLY A 63 9.44 17.55 -1.46
CA GLY A 63 9.85 16.28 -2.06
C GLY A 63 11.08 15.64 -1.40
N THR A 64 11.60 16.20 -0.32
CA THR A 64 12.68 15.58 0.44
C THR A 64 12.16 14.36 1.17
N PHE A 65 12.85 13.25 1.00
CA PHE A 65 12.58 12.01 1.72
C PHE A 65 13.22 12.05 3.11
N TYR A 66 12.46 11.60 4.08
CA TYR A 66 12.90 11.39 5.45
C TYR A 66 12.40 10.04 5.96
N PHE A 67 13.12 9.49 6.92
CA PHE A 67 12.53 8.58 7.88
C PHE A 67 12.94 8.98 9.30
N GLN A 68 12.09 8.65 10.25
CA GLN A 68 12.26 8.98 11.66
C GLN A 68 12.34 7.69 12.46
N GLN A 69 13.20 7.65 13.47
CA GLN A 69 13.30 6.60 14.50
C GLN A 69 13.61 7.22 15.85
N SER A 70 13.33 6.50 16.93
CA SER A 70 13.53 6.95 18.30
C SER A 70 14.14 5.86 19.17
N ALA A 71 14.65 6.27 20.32
CA ALA A 71 14.93 5.41 21.45
C ALA A 71 14.72 6.19 22.74
N ALA A 72 14.15 5.55 23.74
CA ALA A 72 13.94 6.11 25.06
C ALA A 72 14.30 5.11 26.16
N LEU A 73 15.58 4.71 26.23
CA LEU A 73 16.06 3.71 27.17
C LEU A 73 16.13 4.23 28.60
N TYR A 74 16.09 3.33 29.58
CA TYR A 74 15.63 3.61 30.96
C TYR A 74 16.74 4.00 31.93
N GLY A 75 17.97 3.56 31.75
CA GLY A 75 19.09 3.81 32.65
C GLY A 75 19.56 5.27 32.61
N ALA A 76 20.23 5.72 33.67
CA ALA A 76 20.66 7.12 33.85
C ALA A 76 21.60 7.64 32.74
N LYS A 77 22.29 6.74 32.03
CA LYS A 77 23.22 7.06 30.94
C LYS A 77 22.77 6.57 29.60
N ASP A 78 21.61 5.96 29.54
CA ASP A 78 21.09 5.39 28.30
C ASP A 78 20.59 6.47 27.35
N PRO A 79 20.69 6.24 26.05
CA PRO A 79 20.26 7.23 25.05
C PRO A 79 18.74 7.41 25.05
N ARG A 80 18.33 8.64 24.81
CA ARG A 80 16.93 9.06 24.57
C ARG A 80 16.92 10.09 23.48
N TYR A 81 16.45 9.74 22.28
CA TYR A 81 16.53 10.62 21.12
C TYR A 81 15.38 10.40 20.14
N TRP A 82 15.10 11.43 19.36
CA TRP A 82 14.30 11.36 18.14
C TRP A 82 15.21 11.69 16.97
N ASP A 83 15.62 10.67 16.23
CA ASP A 83 16.52 10.81 15.10
C ASP A 83 15.77 10.87 13.77
N PHE A 84 16.31 11.67 12.86
CA PHE A 84 15.78 11.89 11.52
C PHE A 84 16.89 11.63 10.49
N PHE A 85 16.54 10.88 9.47
CA PHE A 85 17.43 10.51 8.39
C PHE A 85 16.88 11.06 7.08
N THR A 86 17.75 11.45 6.14
CA THR A 86 17.37 12.01 4.84
C THR A 86 18.29 11.54 3.74
N GLY A 87 17.73 11.35 2.55
CA GLY A 87 18.41 10.86 1.37
C GLY A 87 17.50 10.88 0.14
N THR A 88 17.88 10.16 -0.90
CA THR A 88 17.02 9.96 -2.06
C THR A 88 15.97 8.87 -1.82
N ASP A 89 16.31 7.89 -0.97
CA ASP A 89 15.48 6.76 -0.58
C ASP A 89 16.03 6.16 0.73
N MET A 90 15.44 5.07 1.21
CA MET A 90 15.82 4.39 2.45
C MET A 90 17.29 3.91 2.44
N ASP A 91 17.80 3.46 1.28
CA ASP A 91 19.16 2.91 1.18
C ASP A 91 20.25 3.98 1.23
N SER A 92 19.93 5.19 0.78
CA SER A 92 20.86 6.33 0.70
C SER A 92 20.74 7.31 1.86
N ALA A 93 19.74 7.12 2.72
CA ALA A 93 19.47 8.05 3.80
C ALA A 93 20.56 7.99 4.89
N THR A 94 20.94 9.17 5.37
CA THR A 94 21.90 9.34 6.47
C THR A 94 21.29 10.22 7.55
N ARG A 95 21.78 10.08 8.78
CA ARG A 95 21.31 10.87 9.92
C ARG A 95 21.49 12.37 9.66
N SER A 96 20.42 13.12 9.78
CA SER A 96 20.41 14.57 9.62
C SER A 96 20.75 15.26 10.95
N SER A 97 22.00 15.68 11.14
CA SER A 97 22.39 16.42 12.34
C SER A 97 21.63 17.74 12.51
N ALA A 98 21.25 18.38 11.40
CA ALA A 98 20.47 19.62 11.40
C ALA A 98 19.09 19.49 12.06
N ILE A 99 18.53 18.26 12.11
CA ILE A 99 17.26 17.98 12.77
C ILE A 99 17.51 17.17 14.03
N SER A 100 18.27 16.07 13.96
CA SER A 100 18.48 15.15 15.07
C SER A 100 19.22 15.77 16.25
N ASP A 101 20.07 16.76 16.02
CA ASP A 101 20.78 17.50 17.09
C ASP A 101 20.14 18.86 17.38
N ALA A 102 18.94 19.12 16.85
CA ALA A 102 18.27 20.41 17.04
C ALA A 102 17.89 20.63 18.52
N VAL A 103 18.10 21.85 18.94
CA VAL A 103 17.76 22.35 20.28
C VAL A 103 16.67 23.40 20.14
N ASN A 104 15.64 23.32 20.95
CA ASN A 104 14.57 24.31 20.98
C ASN A 104 15.14 25.69 21.41
N PRO A 105 15.08 26.72 20.56
CA PRO A 105 15.66 28.02 20.88
C PRO A 105 14.97 28.70 22.07
N ALA A 106 13.75 28.33 22.41
CA ALA A 106 13.04 28.84 23.58
C ALA A 106 13.39 28.08 24.87
N ASN A 107 14.03 26.89 24.78
CA ASN A 107 14.40 26.08 25.94
C ASN A 107 15.55 25.12 25.60
N ALA A 108 16.74 25.44 26.07
CA ALA A 108 17.96 24.67 25.80
C ALA A 108 17.95 23.22 26.35
N ASN A 109 17.02 22.88 27.23
CA ASN A 109 16.86 21.51 27.73
C ASN A 109 15.99 20.64 26.80
N ASP A 110 15.22 21.25 25.92
CA ASP A 110 14.36 20.57 24.98
C ASP A 110 15.12 20.32 23.64
N LYS A 111 15.57 19.12 23.40
CA LYS A 111 16.41 18.72 22.25
C LYS A 111 15.93 17.42 21.65
N ASN A 112 16.27 17.19 20.38
CA ASN A 112 15.97 15.94 19.71
C ASN A 112 16.96 14.82 20.10
N ASN A 113 18.21 15.13 20.37
CA ASN A 113 19.23 14.16 20.79
C ASN A 113 19.24 13.84 22.30
N ASP A 114 18.33 14.43 23.06
CA ASP A 114 18.04 14.09 24.45
C ASP A 114 16.61 14.56 24.79
N THR A 115 15.66 13.66 24.69
CA THR A 115 14.23 13.93 24.87
C THR A 115 13.78 13.96 26.32
N THR A 116 14.70 13.75 27.29
CA THR A 116 14.40 13.65 28.72
C THR A 116 13.54 14.81 29.22
N TRP A 117 13.92 16.07 28.90
CA TRP A 117 13.15 17.23 29.34
C TRP A 117 11.75 17.23 28.72
N ARG A 118 11.66 17.00 27.40
CA ARG A 118 10.40 16.99 26.65
C ARG A 118 9.42 15.97 27.21
N CYS A 119 9.87 14.73 27.39
CA CYS A 119 9.03 13.66 27.93
C CYS A 119 8.54 13.96 29.34
N ASN A 120 9.43 14.40 30.24
CA ASN A 120 9.07 14.67 31.63
C ASN A 120 8.17 15.90 31.84
N ASN A 121 8.15 16.85 30.88
CA ASN A 121 7.47 18.15 31.01
C ASN A 121 6.34 18.36 29.98
N SER A 122 6.05 17.36 29.16
CA SER A 122 4.86 17.38 28.30
C SER A 122 3.57 17.38 29.13
N PRO A 123 2.42 17.77 28.55
CA PRO A 123 1.13 17.69 29.24
C PRO A 123 0.85 16.30 29.83
N THR A 124 1.22 15.25 29.12
CA THR A 124 1.06 13.85 29.54
C THR A 124 2.16 13.41 30.49
N GLY A 125 3.40 13.88 30.29
CA GLY A 125 4.54 13.54 31.14
C GLY A 125 4.45 14.10 32.56
N VAL A 126 3.75 15.22 32.77
CA VAL A 126 3.57 15.78 34.14
C VAL A 126 2.64 14.92 35.00
N GLU A 127 1.84 14.06 34.40
CA GLU A 127 0.98 13.10 35.10
C GLU A 127 1.78 11.92 35.68
N ALA A 128 2.98 11.66 35.12
CA ALA A 128 3.85 10.58 35.57
C ALA A 128 4.56 10.90 36.88
N THR A 129 4.99 9.88 37.59
CA THR A 129 5.76 9.97 38.82
C THR A 129 7.06 9.16 38.72
N TYR A 130 8.08 9.52 39.47
CA TYR A 130 9.30 8.73 39.51
C TYR A 130 9.07 7.34 40.07
N ALA A 131 9.78 6.35 39.54
CA ALA A 131 9.78 5.00 40.09
C ALA A 131 10.25 4.99 41.54
N VAL A 132 9.66 4.15 42.38
CA VAL A 132 10.05 3.98 43.78
C VAL A 132 11.23 3.02 43.90
N GLY A 133 12.32 3.47 44.54
CA GLY A 133 13.52 2.66 44.68
C GLY A 133 14.27 2.47 43.37
N ASN A 134 15.37 1.78 43.34
CA ASN A 134 16.19 1.54 42.13
C ASN A 134 15.53 0.60 41.10
N ALA A 135 14.39 0.96 40.57
CA ALA A 135 13.65 0.17 39.60
C ALA A 135 14.30 0.13 38.20
N GLY A 136 15.54 0.61 38.04
CA GLY A 136 16.19 0.68 36.73
C GLY A 136 15.84 1.93 35.92
N TYR A 137 14.77 2.63 36.25
CA TYR A 137 14.28 3.83 35.57
C TYR A 137 14.87 5.09 36.16
N SER A 138 15.54 5.90 35.34
CA SER A 138 16.16 7.17 35.74
C SER A 138 15.25 8.38 35.60
N GLN A 139 14.16 8.26 34.87
CA GLN A 139 13.19 9.32 34.58
C GLN A 139 11.78 8.90 34.99
N LYS A 140 10.86 9.86 35.07
CA LYS A 140 9.45 9.57 35.35
C LYS A 140 8.64 9.24 34.11
N ASN A 141 9.11 9.64 32.94
CA ASN A 141 8.44 9.44 31.67
C ASN A 141 9.45 9.26 30.53
N TYR A 142 9.13 8.38 29.61
CA TYR A 142 9.87 8.12 28.38
C TYR A 142 8.89 8.30 27.20
N CYS A 143 9.38 8.80 26.07
CA CYS A 143 8.51 9.03 24.93
C CYS A 143 9.26 8.83 23.62
N ASP A 144 8.76 7.93 22.78
CA ASP A 144 9.29 7.58 21.49
C ASP A 144 8.38 8.03 20.37
N LEU A 145 8.90 8.93 19.51
CA LEU A 145 8.17 9.34 18.31
C LEU A 145 8.12 8.18 17.32
N SER A 146 6.93 7.84 16.84
CA SER A 146 6.71 6.76 15.86
C SER A 146 5.41 6.97 15.11
N GLY A 147 5.44 6.84 13.79
CA GLY A 147 4.26 7.05 12.96
C GLY A 147 4.12 8.51 12.49
N MET A 148 4.90 8.87 11.46
CA MET A 148 4.96 10.23 10.91
C MET A 148 3.91 10.50 9.84
N TRP A 149 3.38 11.72 9.85
CA TRP A 149 2.50 12.24 8.82
C TRP A 149 2.73 13.74 8.62
N VAL A 150 2.74 14.17 7.35
CA VAL A 150 2.86 15.59 7.00
C VAL A 150 1.47 16.12 6.63
N ASP A 151 1.00 17.11 7.36
CA ASP A 151 -0.32 17.71 7.15
C ASP A 151 -0.42 18.38 5.77
N PRO A 152 -1.28 17.91 4.86
CA PRO A 152 -1.42 18.49 3.53
C PRO A 152 -1.97 19.92 3.53
N ASP A 153 -2.54 20.40 4.64
CA ASP A 153 -3.05 21.77 4.74
C ASP A 153 -1.95 22.77 5.08
N THR A 154 -1.06 22.42 6.00
CA THR A 154 -0.07 23.34 6.56
C THR A 154 1.37 22.96 6.22
N GLY A 155 1.64 21.70 5.95
CA GLY A 155 3.00 21.15 5.86
C GLY A 155 3.66 20.96 7.21
N ASP A 156 2.91 21.04 8.31
CA ASP A 156 3.39 20.71 9.65
C ASP A 156 3.60 19.20 9.76
N TRP A 157 4.57 18.79 10.54
CA TRP A 157 4.81 17.38 10.80
C TRP A 157 4.07 16.94 12.07
N TYR A 158 3.35 15.85 11.97
CA TYR A 158 2.68 15.19 13.07
C TYR A 158 3.30 13.81 13.28
N GLY A 159 3.30 13.33 14.51
CA GLY A 159 3.69 11.97 14.81
C GLY A 159 2.97 11.48 16.06
N LEU A 160 2.76 10.16 16.11
CA LEU A 160 2.34 9.50 17.34
C LEU A 160 3.56 9.29 18.24
N VAL A 161 3.31 9.23 19.52
CA VAL A 161 4.36 9.07 20.54
C VAL A 161 3.99 7.89 21.43
N HIS A 162 4.84 6.88 21.45
CA HIS A 162 4.79 5.84 22.46
C HIS A 162 5.27 6.45 23.78
N ASN A 163 4.40 6.51 24.75
CA ASN A 163 4.63 7.20 26.02
C ASN A 163 4.62 6.18 27.16
N GLU A 164 5.75 6.05 27.86
CA GLU A 164 5.93 5.09 28.92
C GLU A 164 6.01 5.81 30.27
N PHE A 165 4.97 5.65 31.08
CA PHE A 165 4.92 6.23 32.42
C PHE A 165 5.63 5.33 33.41
N THR A 166 6.69 5.79 34.02
CA THR A 166 7.21 5.12 35.21
C THR A 166 6.48 5.68 36.41
N PRO A 167 5.81 4.94 37.10
CA PRO A 167 6.26 4.07 38.17
C PRO A 167 5.93 2.59 37.96
N ALA A 168 6.65 1.75 38.68
CA ALA A 168 6.27 0.36 38.89
C ALA A 168 4.88 0.30 39.55
N PRO A 169 3.87 -0.24 38.88
CA PRO A 169 2.49 -0.20 39.38
C PRO A 169 2.30 -0.92 40.71
N PHE A 170 2.90 -2.14 40.84
CA PHE A 170 2.76 -3.01 42.02
C PHE A 170 4.12 -3.47 42.58
N GLY A 171 5.20 -2.71 42.30
CA GLY A 171 6.55 -3.08 42.75
C GLY A 171 7.27 -4.05 41.81
N ASP A 172 6.77 -4.29 40.64
CA ASP A 172 7.28 -5.22 39.63
C ASP A 172 8.40 -4.64 38.73
N GLY A 173 8.66 -3.33 38.80
CA GLY A 173 9.69 -2.67 38.02
C GLY A 173 9.26 -2.31 36.60
N ILE A 174 7.99 -2.48 36.23
CA ILE A 174 7.45 -2.17 34.91
C ILE A 174 6.77 -0.78 34.93
N HIS A 175 6.36 -0.26 33.76
CA HIS A 175 5.69 1.02 33.57
C HIS A 175 4.27 0.82 33.01
N PHE A 176 3.53 1.90 32.77
CA PHE A 176 2.32 1.93 31.98
C PHE A 176 2.59 2.57 30.63
N ASP A 177 1.84 2.16 29.61
CA ASP A 177 1.91 2.72 28.27
C ASP A 177 0.67 3.53 27.89
N ALA A 178 0.90 4.54 27.05
CA ALA A 178 -0.12 5.29 26.35
C ALA A 178 0.41 5.78 25.01
N ILE A 179 -0.50 6.16 24.10
CA ILE A 179 -0.14 6.73 22.81
C ILE A 179 -0.54 8.20 22.82
N ASP A 180 0.46 9.06 22.69
CA ASP A 180 0.30 10.50 22.56
C ASP A 180 0.42 10.94 21.10
N TYR A 181 0.26 12.24 20.82
CA TYR A 181 0.63 12.83 19.56
C TYR A 181 1.44 14.12 19.75
N ALA A 182 2.33 14.36 18.79
CA ALA A 182 3.19 15.53 18.79
C ALA A 182 3.14 16.25 17.44
N VAL A 183 3.48 17.55 17.45
CA VAL A 183 3.48 18.42 16.28
C VAL A 183 4.77 19.21 16.21
N SER A 184 5.35 19.29 15.01
CA SER A 184 6.42 20.20 14.63
C SER A 184 5.96 21.14 13.51
N LYS A 185 6.24 22.43 13.66
CA LYS A 185 5.92 23.45 12.65
C LYS A 185 7.15 23.93 11.86
N ASP A 186 8.31 23.38 12.15
CA ASP A 186 9.61 23.79 11.64
C ASP A 186 10.43 22.62 11.08
N GLN A 187 9.72 21.64 10.49
CA GLN A 187 10.31 20.46 9.86
C GLN A 187 11.16 19.63 10.83
N GLY A 188 10.59 19.34 12.00
CA GLY A 188 11.18 18.43 12.97
C GLY A 188 12.24 19.03 13.89
N ARG A 189 12.60 20.32 13.77
CA ARG A 189 13.61 20.94 14.64
C ARG A 189 13.11 21.12 16.06
N THR A 190 11.84 21.52 16.22
CA THR A 190 11.18 21.58 17.53
C THR A 190 9.88 20.81 17.51
N TRP A 191 9.53 20.26 18.65
CA TRP A 191 8.34 19.43 18.80
C TRP A 191 7.54 19.84 20.03
N THR A 192 6.23 19.69 19.93
CA THR A 192 5.32 19.85 21.07
C THR A 192 4.47 18.58 21.18
N VAL A 193 4.67 17.80 22.22
CA VAL A 193 3.72 16.74 22.62
C VAL A 193 2.44 17.44 23.07
N LYS A 194 1.30 17.06 22.51
CA LYS A 194 0.04 17.78 22.67
C LYS A 194 -0.84 17.18 23.76
N ASP A 195 -1.16 15.91 23.64
CA ASP A 195 -2.08 15.23 24.52
C ASP A 195 -2.07 13.71 24.23
N HIS A 196 -2.79 12.94 25.04
CA HIS A 196 -3.11 11.56 24.71
C HIS A 196 -4.00 11.48 23.48
N ALA A 197 -3.67 10.55 22.60
CA ALA A 197 -4.49 10.11 21.47
C ALA A 197 -5.29 8.85 21.86
N ILE A 198 -4.60 7.87 22.45
CA ILE A 198 -5.16 6.57 22.84
C ILE A 198 -4.61 6.21 24.22
N THR A 199 -5.47 5.79 25.12
CA THR A 199 -5.08 5.22 26.42
C THR A 199 -5.96 4.05 26.76
N SER A 200 -5.41 3.10 27.52
CA SER A 200 -6.15 1.97 28.10
C SER A 200 -7.42 2.42 28.81
N PRO A 201 -8.49 1.58 28.83
CA PRO A 201 -9.66 1.82 29.65
C PRO A 201 -9.40 1.74 31.15
N TYR A 202 -8.22 1.24 31.53
CA TYR A 202 -7.89 0.96 32.92
C TYR A 202 -7.01 2.05 33.54
N SER A 203 -6.95 2.04 34.88
CA SER A 203 -6.20 3.02 35.67
C SER A 203 -4.70 2.93 35.44
N THR A 204 -4.04 4.08 35.27
CA THR A 204 -2.58 4.25 35.29
C THR A 204 -2.06 4.65 36.66
N LYS A 205 -2.90 4.65 37.69
CA LYS A 205 -2.49 4.92 39.07
C LYS A 205 -1.61 3.80 39.63
N ARG A 206 -0.49 4.21 40.24
CA ARG A 206 0.40 3.27 40.94
C ARG A 206 -0.35 2.51 42.02
N GLY A 207 -0.26 1.16 42.00
CA GLY A 207 -0.79 0.29 43.02
C GLY A 207 -2.31 0.38 43.19
N ASP A 208 -3.06 0.70 42.14
CA ASP A 208 -4.52 0.81 42.17
C ASP A 208 -5.18 -0.54 42.36
N THR A 209 -5.25 -0.99 43.60
CA THR A 209 -5.90 -2.25 43.98
C THR A 209 -7.42 -2.19 43.87
N ALA A 210 -8.03 -1.02 43.74
CA ALA A 210 -9.47 -0.89 43.50
C ALA A 210 -9.80 -1.25 42.05
N GLN A 211 -8.98 -0.79 41.08
CA GLN A 211 -9.13 -1.17 39.67
C GLN A 211 -8.63 -2.59 39.39
N PHE A 212 -7.53 -2.99 40.04
CA PHE A 212 -6.90 -4.30 39.88
C PHE A 212 -6.94 -5.06 41.22
N PRO A 213 -8.08 -5.63 41.60
CA PRO A 213 -8.20 -6.28 42.92
C PRO A 213 -7.44 -7.61 43.03
N HIS A 214 -7.21 -8.30 41.92
CA HIS A 214 -6.69 -9.66 41.85
C HIS A 214 -5.22 -9.72 41.37
N GLU A 215 -4.82 -10.79 40.72
CA GLU A 215 -3.43 -11.15 40.45
C GLU A 215 -2.82 -10.40 39.25
N THR A 216 -3.66 -9.83 38.39
CA THR A 216 -3.23 -9.23 37.12
C THR A 216 -3.50 -7.74 37.07
N TYR A 217 -2.82 -7.04 36.15
CA TYR A 217 -3.15 -5.66 35.75
C TYR A 217 -2.86 -5.45 34.28
N SER A 218 -3.46 -4.39 33.67
CA SER A 218 -3.14 -3.95 32.31
C SER A 218 -1.95 -3.01 32.30
N TYR A 219 -1.02 -3.29 31.41
CA TYR A 219 0.18 -2.50 31.18
C TYR A 219 -0.08 -1.19 30.41
N GLY A 220 -1.24 -1.05 29.79
CA GLY A 220 -1.58 0.09 28.92
C GLY A 220 -1.46 -0.23 27.44
N ASP A 221 -1.60 0.80 26.62
CA ASP A 221 -1.66 0.74 25.16
C ASP A 221 -0.38 1.32 24.55
N GLY A 222 0.34 0.56 23.72
CA GLY A 222 1.61 1.04 23.17
C GLY A 222 2.06 0.32 21.90
N ASP A 223 3.32 0.56 21.50
CA ASP A 223 3.97 -0.03 20.32
C ASP A 223 3.21 0.20 19.02
N GLN A 224 2.62 1.36 18.85
CA GLN A 224 1.70 1.68 17.76
C GLN A 224 2.33 1.62 16.35
N ARG A 225 1.50 1.23 15.37
CA ARG A 225 1.78 1.32 13.93
C ARG A 225 0.74 2.19 13.26
N LEU A 226 1.16 3.31 12.68
CA LEU A 226 0.29 4.23 11.96
C LEU A 226 0.16 3.80 10.50
N PHE A 227 -1.07 3.68 10.03
CA PHE A 227 -1.40 3.57 8.62
C PHE A 227 -2.31 4.73 8.20
N VAL A 228 -1.89 5.47 7.17
CA VAL A 228 -2.67 6.58 6.59
C VAL A 228 -3.39 6.03 5.38
N ASP A 229 -4.69 5.77 5.50
CA ASP A 229 -5.43 5.14 4.40
C ASP A 229 -5.77 6.13 3.29
N PRO A 230 -5.22 5.94 2.08
CA PRO A 230 -5.49 6.84 0.95
C PRO A 230 -6.92 6.71 0.41
N ALA A 231 -7.65 5.65 0.75
CA ALA A 231 -8.99 5.38 0.25
C ALA A 231 -10.09 5.96 1.14
N SER A 232 -10.06 5.70 2.44
CA SER A 232 -11.14 6.05 3.36
C SER A 232 -11.01 7.43 4.00
N GLY A 233 -9.80 7.99 4.05
CA GLY A 233 -9.54 9.25 4.74
C GLY A 233 -9.41 9.15 6.24
N TYR A 234 -9.06 7.98 6.73
CA TYR A 234 -8.78 7.73 8.14
C TYR A 234 -7.30 7.44 8.36
N PHE A 235 -6.81 7.87 9.52
CA PHE A 235 -5.70 7.21 10.19
C PHE A 235 -6.21 5.94 10.83
N TYR A 236 -5.46 4.85 10.69
CA TYR A 236 -5.61 3.63 11.48
C TYR A 236 -4.35 3.44 12.31
N VAL A 237 -4.53 3.08 13.56
CA VAL A 237 -3.42 2.79 14.48
C VAL A 237 -3.63 1.40 15.04
N TYR A 238 -2.68 0.50 14.74
CA TYR A 238 -2.63 -0.85 15.29
C TYR A 238 -1.64 -0.84 16.44
N TYR A 239 -2.08 -1.29 17.61
CA TYR A 239 -1.30 -1.22 18.85
C TYR A 239 -1.57 -2.43 19.73
N GLY A 240 -0.76 -2.58 20.75
CA GLY A 240 -0.89 -3.68 21.70
C GLY A 240 -1.18 -3.20 23.11
N SER A 241 -1.83 -4.06 23.89
CA SER A 241 -1.79 -4.01 25.34
C SER A 241 -1.18 -5.30 25.88
N ARG A 242 -0.70 -5.25 27.11
CA ARG A 242 -0.13 -6.40 27.78
C ARG A 242 -0.80 -6.62 29.12
N ILE A 243 -1.06 -7.90 29.43
CA ILE A 243 -1.55 -8.30 30.72
C ILE A 243 -0.39 -8.84 31.52
N VAL A 244 -0.21 -8.31 32.72
CA VAL A 244 0.96 -8.52 33.55
C VAL A 244 0.53 -9.07 34.93
N ALA A 245 1.29 -10.02 35.46
CA ALA A 245 1.11 -10.45 36.83
C ALA A 245 1.66 -9.41 37.81
N LYS A 246 0.97 -9.13 38.91
CA LYS A 246 1.47 -8.25 39.97
C LYS A 246 2.75 -8.81 40.58
N GLY A 247 3.85 -8.12 40.42
CA GLY A 247 5.18 -8.57 40.86
C GLY A 247 5.85 -9.57 39.91
N GLY A 248 5.36 -9.71 38.67
CA GLY A 248 5.86 -10.67 37.69
C GLY A 248 6.17 -10.05 36.33
N ASN A 249 6.26 -10.94 35.35
CA ASN A 249 6.60 -10.63 33.96
C ASN A 249 5.34 -10.34 33.12
N TRP A 250 5.56 -9.97 31.86
CA TRP A 250 4.52 -9.97 30.83
C TRP A 250 4.00 -11.41 30.64
N GLU A 251 2.68 -11.54 30.72
CA GLU A 251 2.05 -12.86 30.67
C GLU A 251 1.26 -13.05 29.37
N ASP A 252 0.63 -11.97 28.86
CA ASP A 252 -0.16 -12.01 27.65
C ASP A 252 -0.04 -10.71 26.84
N SER A 253 -0.38 -10.78 25.53
CA SER A 253 -0.27 -9.67 24.57
C SER A 253 -1.51 -9.64 23.69
N LEU A 254 -2.28 -8.56 23.79
CA LEU A 254 -3.53 -8.36 23.09
C LEU A 254 -3.34 -7.32 21.97
N ALA A 255 -4.06 -7.50 20.87
CA ALA A 255 -4.01 -6.62 19.71
C ALA A 255 -5.25 -5.73 19.62
N HIS A 256 -5.05 -4.46 19.34
CA HIS A 256 -6.12 -3.49 19.26
C HIS A 256 -5.96 -2.60 18.02
N VAL A 257 -7.05 -1.89 17.68
CA VAL A 257 -7.03 -0.91 16.61
C VAL A 257 -7.91 0.29 16.95
N ALA A 258 -7.43 1.48 16.62
CA ALA A 258 -8.21 2.71 16.65
C ALA A 258 -8.09 3.44 15.31
N ARG A 259 -9.08 4.30 15.01
CA ARG A 259 -9.04 5.17 13.83
C ARG A 259 -9.44 6.59 14.18
N ALA A 260 -8.96 7.56 13.38
CA ALA A 260 -9.43 8.95 13.44
C ALA A 260 -9.52 9.53 12.03
N PRO A 261 -10.46 10.45 11.73
CA PRO A 261 -10.45 11.17 10.47
C PRO A 261 -9.12 11.95 10.29
N ILE A 262 -8.50 11.85 9.12
CA ILE A 262 -7.24 12.57 8.83
C ILE A 262 -7.43 14.08 9.00
N SER A 263 -8.62 14.60 8.68
CA SER A 263 -8.98 16.03 8.87
C SER A 263 -8.91 16.50 10.32
N ALA A 264 -8.98 15.60 11.29
CA ALA A 264 -8.87 15.91 12.71
C ALA A 264 -7.41 16.01 13.20
N LYS A 265 -6.43 15.70 12.35
CA LYS A 265 -4.99 15.92 12.61
C LYS A 265 -4.52 15.31 13.93
N MET A 266 -4.89 14.06 14.17
CA MET A 266 -4.56 13.26 15.37
C MET A 266 -5.09 13.82 16.71
N ALA A 267 -5.96 14.84 16.71
CA ALA A 267 -6.38 15.52 17.91
C ALA A 267 -7.05 14.57 18.92
N ARG A 268 -6.82 14.82 20.22
CA ARG A 268 -7.57 14.18 21.31
C ARG A 268 -9.07 14.24 21.05
N GLY A 269 -9.79 13.14 21.31
CA GLY A 269 -11.24 13.05 21.13
C GLY A 269 -11.72 12.79 19.71
N SER A 270 -10.81 12.75 18.72
CA SER A 270 -11.13 12.35 17.34
C SER A 270 -10.99 10.84 17.09
N TRP A 271 -10.31 10.13 17.96
CA TRP A 271 -10.02 8.72 17.85
C TRP A 271 -11.20 7.87 18.30
N GLN A 272 -11.47 6.81 17.55
CA GLN A 272 -12.47 5.79 17.84
C GLN A 272 -11.78 4.44 17.91
N LYS A 273 -11.92 3.73 19.03
CA LYS A 273 -11.45 2.36 19.20
C LYS A 273 -12.46 1.36 18.63
N TRP A 274 -11.93 0.23 18.14
CA TRP A 274 -12.73 -0.93 17.75
C TRP A 274 -13.14 -1.73 18.98
N TYR A 275 -14.44 -1.83 19.22
CA TYR A 275 -14.99 -2.56 20.33
C TYR A 275 -16.29 -3.28 19.94
N ASP A 276 -16.38 -4.56 20.23
CA ASP A 276 -17.53 -5.42 19.97
C ASP A 276 -18.09 -5.28 18.54
N GLY A 277 -17.18 -5.27 17.58
CA GLY A 277 -17.54 -5.15 16.16
C GLY A 277 -17.88 -3.74 15.66
N HIS A 278 -17.63 -2.70 16.46
CA HIS A 278 -18.02 -1.33 16.12
C HIS A 278 -16.92 -0.30 16.44
N TRP A 279 -16.88 0.76 15.66
CA TRP A 279 -16.07 1.96 15.92
C TRP A 279 -16.85 2.89 16.87
N SER A 280 -16.87 2.61 18.13
CA SER A 280 -17.82 3.23 19.08
C SER A 280 -17.17 3.85 20.31
N GLN A 281 -15.98 3.40 20.71
CA GLN A 281 -15.36 3.83 21.95
C GLN A 281 -14.40 5.00 21.72
N PRO A 282 -14.27 5.94 22.67
CA PRO A 282 -13.31 7.02 22.57
C PRO A 282 -11.86 6.48 22.62
N GLY A 283 -10.93 7.14 21.96
CA GLY A 283 -9.50 6.77 22.01
C GLY A 283 -8.93 6.79 23.41
N VAL A 284 -9.26 7.83 24.19
CA VAL A 284 -8.80 7.99 25.57
C VAL A 284 -9.78 7.29 26.52
N GLY A 285 -9.33 6.27 27.23
CA GLY A 285 -10.09 5.55 28.26
C GLY A 285 -11.25 4.69 27.74
N GLY A 286 -11.43 4.57 26.42
CA GLY A 286 -12.50 3.74 25.85
C GLY A 286 -12.16 2.25 25.90
N LEU A 287 -13.20 1.41 25.96
CA LEU A 287 -13.07 -0.04 25.84
C LEU A 287 -12.55 -0.42 24.45
N GLU A 288 -11.92 -1.58 24.36
CA GLU A 288 -11.30 -2.10 23.14
C GLU A 288 -11.40 -3.63 23.10
N SER A 289 -11.59 -4.20 21.92
CA SER A 289 -11.57 -5.65 21.75
C SER A 289 -10.21 -6.14 21.35
N ASN A 290 -9.83 -7.30 21.86
CA ASN A 290 -8.69 -8.04 21.33
C ASN A 290 -9.00 -8.55 19.91
N MET A 291 -8.20 -8.15 18.93
CA MET A 291 -8.33 -8.60 17.54
C MET A 291 -7.76 -10.00 17.36
N VAL A 292 -8.46 -10.83 16.62
CA VAL A 292 -8.02 -12.16 16.21
C VAL A 292 -8.29 -12.38 14.72
N PRO A 293 -7.56 -13.30 14.05
CA PRO A 293 -7.86 -13.62 12.66
C PRO A 293 -9.26 -14.21 12.49
N VAL A 294 -9.85 -13.98 11.32
CA VAL A 294 -11.04 -14.74 10.89
C VAL A 294 -10.59 -16.10 10.37
N ASP A 295 -11.06 -17.16 11.01
CA ASP A 295 -10.77 -18.53 10.67
C ASP A 295 -11.93 -19.47 11.03
N GLY A 296 -11.69 -20.77 11.12
CA GLY A 296 -12.69 -21.76 11.52
C GLY A 296 -13.17 -21.62 12.98
N SER A 297 -12.45 -20.91 13.83
CA SER A 297 -12.75 -20.69 15.25
C SER A 297 -13.36 -19.31 15.53
N SER A 298 -13.06 -18.30 14.72
CA SER A 298 -13.58 -16.94 14.85
C SER A 298 -14.06 -16.39 13.52
N SER A 299 -15.33 -16.06 13.40
CA SER A 299 -15.91 -15.36 12.24
C SER A 299 -16.06 -13.84 12.46
N SER A 300 -15.88 -13.36 13.68
CA SER A 300 -16.05 -11.97 14.06
C SER A 300 -14.79 -11.12 13.80
N GLY A 301 -13.59 -11.71 13.91
CA GLY A 301 -12.32 -11.00 13.84
C GLY A 301 -11.86 -10.38 15.16
N TYR A 302 -12.57 -10.65 16.25
CA TYR A 302 -12.25 -10.19 17.60
C TYR A 302 -12.70 -11.20 18.66
N THR A 303 -12.13 -11.10 19.85
CA THR A 303 -12.56 -11.88 21.02
C THR A 303 -13.90 -11.33 21.52
N PRO A 304 -14.93 -12.18 21.74
CA PRO A 304 -16.17 -11.74 22.35
C PRO A 304 -15.93 -11.12 23.74
N VAL A 305 -16.66 -10.07 24.09
CA VAL A 305 -16.48 -9.30 25.33
C VAL A 305 -16.45 -10.18 26.60
N ALA A 306 -17.25 -11.24 26.65
CA ALA A 306 -17.27 -12.16 27.80
C ALA A 306 -15.98 -13.00 27.97
N GLY A 307 -15.13 -13.07 26.95
CA GLY A 307 -13.85 -13.78 26.96
C GLY A 307 -12.64 -12.85 26.84
N ASP A 308 -12.85 -11.54 26.91
CA ASP A 308 -11.78 -10.53 26.87
C ASP A 308 -11.32 -10.20 28.29
N TYR A 309 -10.20 -9.47 28.42
CA TYR A 309 -9.63 -9.14 29.72
C TYR A 309 -10.58 -8.29 30.57
N ASP A 310 -10.82 -8.75 31.79
CA ASP A 310 -11.51 -8.01 32.85
C ASP A 310 -10.68 -8.10 34.14
N PRO A 311 -10.18 -6.97 34.69
CA PRO A 311 -9.41 -6.97 35.94
C PRO A 311 -10.20 -7.44 37.16
N ALA A 312 -11.53 -7.57 37.07
CA ALA A 312 -12.36 -8.14 38.12
C ALA A 312 -12.26 -9.67 38.17
N ASN A 313 -11.73 -10.34 37.16
CA ASN A 313 -11.50 -11.77 37.16
C ASN A 313 -10.33 -12.16 38.06
N ALA A 314 -10.57 -13.15 38.93
CA ALA A 314 -9.55 -13.69 39.83
C ALA A 314 -8.70 -14.76 39.13
N GLY A 315 -7.46 -14.93 39.61
CA GLY A 315 -6.53 -15.95 39.14
C GLY A 315 -5.41 -15.40 38.24
N THR A 316 -4.39 -16.22 38.07
CA THR A 316 -3.29 -15.92 37.16
C THR A 316 -3.77 -15.88 35.71
N VAL A 317 -2.99 -15.30 34.82
CA VAL A 317 -3.28 -15.27 33.38
C VAL A 317 -3.60 -16.67 32.85
N SER A 318 -2.77 -17.67 33.17
CA SER A 318 -3.01 -19.06 32.74
C SER A 318 -4.33 -19.63 33.26
N GLN A 319 -4.75 -19.28 34.48
CA GLN A 319 -6.04 -19.72 35.05
C GLN A 319 -7.21 -19.03 34.35
N GLN A 320 -7.11 -17.74 34.09
CA GLN A 320 -8.13 -16.98 33.36
C GLN A 320 -8.29 -17.47 31.90
N ILE A 321 -7.17 -17.77 31.21
CA ILE A 321 -7.20 -18.38 29.87
C ILE A 321 -7.90 -19.75 29.91
N ALA A 322 -7.54 -20.60 30.86
CA ALA A 322 -8.16 -21.91 31.00
C ALA A 322 -9.66 -21.84 31.33
N ALA A 323 -10.10 -20.77 32.00
CA ALA A 323 -11.51 -20.50 32.31
C ALA A 323 -12.27 -19.77 31.15
N GLY A 324 -11.59 -19.41 30.06
CA GLY A 324 -12.19 -18.64 28.96
C GLY A 324 -12.51 -17.19 29.32
N GLN A 325 -11.84 -16.62 30.31
CA GLN A 325 -12.00 -15.27 30.85
C GLN A 325 -10.93 -14.29 30.33
N LEU A 326 -9.95 -14.79 29.62
CA LEU A 326 -8.88 -14.05 28.97
C LEU A 326 -8.52 -14.79 27.69
N PRO A 327 -8.35 -14.12 26.55
CA PRO A 327 -7.88 -14.76 25.33
C PRO A 327 -6.42 -15.17 25.47
N THR A 328 -5.95 -16.06 24.60
CA THR A 328 -4.53 -16.27 24.39
C THR A 328 -3.95 -15.10 23.62
N LYS A 329 -2.63 -14.96 23.66
CA LYS A 329 -1.87 -13.97 22.85
C LYS A 329 -2.42 -13.86 21.44
N SER A 330 -2.70 -12.63 21.03
CA SER A 330 -3.23 -12.36 19.68
C SER A 330 -2.20 -12.67 18.59
N PRO A 331 -2.58 -13.46 17.57
CA PRO A 331 -1.76 -13.61 16.38
C PRO A 331 -1.62 -12.33 15.55
N LEU A 332 -2.40 -11.28 15.84
CA LEU A 332 -2.40 -9.99 15.15
C LEU A 332 -1.71 -8.87 15.97
N PHE A 333 -0.89 -9.24 16.95
CA PHE A 333 -0.26 -8.29 17.85
C PHE A 333 0.58 -7.26 17.09
N VAL A 334 0.23 -5.98 17.24
CA VAL A 334 0.95 -4.81 16.68
C VAL A 334 1.26 -4.97 15.18
N MET A 335 0.21 -5.04 14.35
CA MET A 335 0.40 -5.22 12.90
C MET A 335 0.90 -3.96 12.20
N ASN A 336 1.94 -4.12 11.39
CA ASN A 336 2.29 -3.16 10.35
C ASN A 336 1.41 -3.38 9.11
N ILE A 337 0.86 -2.30 8.51
CA ILE A 337 -0.16 -2.37 7.46
C ILE A 337 0.29 -1.63 6.20
N THR A 338 -0.10 -2.14 5.03
CA THR A 338 0.00 -1.46 3.73
C THR A 338 -1.12 -1.91 2.79
N TYR A 339 -1.44 -1.10 1.78
CA TYR A 339 -2.30 -1.54 0.68
C TYR A 339 -1.45 -2.18 -0.42
N ASN A 340 -1.73 -3.43 -0.74
CA ASN A 340 -1.07 -4.15 -1.83
C ASN A 340 -1.88 -4.04 -3.12
N ALA A 341 -1.40 -3.24 -4.06
CA ALA A 341 -2.12 -2.95 -5.30
C ALA A 341 -2.23 -4.17 -6.25
N TYR A 342 -1.33 -5.16 -6.14
CA TYR A 342 -1.40 -6.38 -6.91
C TYR A 342 -2.54 -7.30 -6.44
N LEU A 343 -2.75 -7.36 -5.13
CA LEU A 343 -3.83 -8.13 -4.53
C LEU A 343 -5.17 -7.36 -4.50
N GLY A 344 -5.12 -6.02 -4.50
CA GLY A 344 -6.28 -5.18 -4.23
C GLY A 344 -6.75 -5.25 -2.78
N LEU A 345 -5.87 -5.62 -1.86
CA LEU A 345 -6.14 -5.88 -0.44
C LEU A 345 -5.18 -5.10 0.45
N TYR A 346 -5.64 -4.80 1.64
CA TYR A 346 -4.74 -4.41 2.73
C TYR A 346 -4.04 -5.66 3.24
N ILE A 347 -2.74 -5.58 3.47
CA ILE A 347 -1.95 -6.65 4.07
C ILE A 347 -1.37 -6.18 5.40
N GLY A 348 -1.33 -7.09 6.36
CA GLY A 348 -0.79 -6.87 7.70
C GLY A 348 0.26 -7.92 8.04
N GLU A 349 1.33 -7.49 8.71
CA GLU A 349 2.38 -8.34 9.26
C GLU A 349 2.52 -8.01 10.75
N PRO A 350 2.06 -8.90 11.64
CA PRO A 350 2.19 -8.71 13.09
C PRO A 350 3.62 -8.95 13.58
N GLU A 351 3.93 -8.46 14.78
CA GLU A 351 5.17 -8.74 15.46
C GLU A 351 5.25 -10.22 15.88
N ALA A 352 6.43 -10.83 15.76
CA ALA A 352 6.72 -12.16 16.27
C ALA A 352 7.39 -12.04 17.64
N VAL A 353 6.59 -12.01 18.68
CA VAL A 353 7.08 -11.88 20.05
C VAL A 353 7.10 -13.24 20.78
N ASN A 354 8.05 -13.42 21.70
CA ASN A 354 8.26 -14.64 22.50
C ASN A 354 8.75 -15.84 21.68
N GLY A 355 9.79 -15.67 20.91
CA GLY A 355 10.51 -16.73 20.23
C GLY A 355 10.51 -16.59 18.72
N THR A 356 11.45 -17.26 18.10
CA THR A 356 11.66 -17.26 16.65
C THR A 356 10.54 -18.02 15.94
N ALA A 357 9.89 -17.38 14.99
CA ALA A 357 8.81 -17.95 14.20
C ALA A 357 8.82 -17.42 12.75
N PRO A 358 8.20 -18.15 11.78
CA PRO A 358 7.90 -17.59 10.47
C PRO A 358 7.04 -16.33 10.62
N GLN A 359 7.32 -15.31 9.79
CA GLN A 359 6.48 -14.12 9.75
C GLN A 359 5.19 -14.45 9.02
N ARG A 360 4.05 -14.05 9.57
CA ARG A 360 2.74 -14.31 9.00
C ARG A 360 2.20 -13.06 8.31
N PHE A 361 1.58 -13.25 7.16
CA PHE A 361 0.87 -12.21 6.44
C PHE A 361 -0.63 -12.46 6.49
N TYR A 362 -1.35 -11.42 6.83
CA TYR A 362 -2.81 -11.40 6.85
C TYR A 362 -3.32 -10.40 5.83
N ALA A 363 -4.54 -10.61 5.32
CA ALA A 363 -5.17 -9.69 4.39
C ALA A 363 -6.62 -9.42 4.76
N THR A 364 -7.08 -8.22 4.41
CA THR A 364 -8.50 -7.81 4.45
C THR A 364 -8.80 -6.91 3.25
N ASP A 365 -10.03 -6.95 2.76
CA ASP A 365 -10.53 -6.03 1.74
C ASP A 365 -11.14 -4.75 2.33
N ASP A 366 -11.44 -4.76 3.64
CA ASP A 366 -12.14 -3.68 4.31
C ASP A 366 -11.58 -3.40 5.72
N LEU A 367 -10.90 -2.28 5.88
CA LEU A 367 -10.42 -1.80 7.20
C LEU A 367 -11.56 -1.36 8.12
N ALA A 368 -12.78 -1.13 7.62
CA ALA A 368 -13.90 -0.80 8.47
C ALA A 368 -14.43 -2.01 9.24
N SER A 369 -14.28 -3.22 8.69
CA SER A 369 -14.76 -4.47 9.30
C SER A 369 -13.72 -5.18 10.18
N GLN A 370 -12.43 -4.87 10.03
CA GLN A 370 -11.31 -5.50 10.73
C GLN A 370 -11.26 -7.03 10.65
N LYS A 371 -11.70 -7.59 9.51
CA LYS A 371 -11.71 -9.04 9.27
C LYS A 371 -10.43 -9.47 8.56
N TRP A 372 -9.47 -9.94 9.31
CA TRP A 372 -8.15 -10.33 8.80
C TRP A 372 -8.07 -11.85 8.60
N HIS A 373 -7.64 -12.26 7.41
CA HIS A 373 -7.48 -13.66 7.00
C HIS A 373 -6.00 -13.96 6.77
N LEU A 374 -5.51 -15.08 7.32
CA LEU A 374 -4.13 -15.54 7.05
C LEU A 374 -3.99 -15.88 5.56
N ILE A 375 -2.99 -15.30 4.89
CA ILE A 375 -2.68 -15.58 3.49
C ILE A 375 -1.37 -16.36 3.29
N GLY A 376 -0.58 -16.53 4.34
CA GLY A 376 0.64 -17.33 4.31
C GLY A 376 1.68 -16.82 5.30
N ASP A 377 2.84 -17.46 5.26
CA ASP A 377 3.99 -17.11 6.09
C ASP A 377 5.31 -17.24 5.30
N THR A 378 6.40 -16.82 5.93
CA THR A 378 7.73 -16.78 5.33
C THR A 378 8.48 -18.13 5.35
N GLY A 379 7.85 -19.20 5.85
CA GLY A 379 8.44 -20.54 5.86
C GLY A 379 9.75 -20.62 6.66
N ALA A 380 10.85 -20.86 5.96
CA ALA A 380 12.16 -21.01 6.57
C ALA A 380 12.80 -19.70 7.07
N TYR A 381 12.32 -18.54 6.62
CA TYR A 381 12.75 -17.26 7.16
C TYR A 381 12.00 -17.02 8.47
N THR A 382 12.70 -17.19 9.58
CA THR A 382 12.16 -17.08 10.94
C THR A 382 12.92 -16.04 11.74
N ASN A 383 12.24 -15.24 12.52
CA ASN A 383 12.85 -14.30 13.45
C ASN A 383 11.95 -14.05 14.67
N ASN A 384 12.53 -13.42 15.69
CA ASN A 384 11.86 -12.92 16.87
C ASN A 384 11.86 -11.39 16.75
N SER A 385 11.17 -10.89 15.71
CA SER A 385 11.33 -9.52 15.29
C SER A 385 10.48 -8.55 16.10
N TRP A 386 11.09 -7.41 16.34
CA TRP A 386 10.41 -6.23 16.80
C TRP A 386 10.55 -5.09 15.79
N TYR A 387 9.52 -4.22 15.74
CA TYR A 387 9.47 -2.99 14.97
C TYR A 387 9.63 -3.21 13.48
N ARG A 388 8.55 -3.73 12.89
CA ARG A 388 8.44 -3.95 11.45
C ARG A 388 7.81 -2.78 10.72
N TRP A 389 8.22 -2.59 9.46
CA TRP A 389 7.58 -1.69 8.51
C TRP A 389 7.77 -2.15 7.08
N PHE A 390 6.92 -1.65 6.17
CA PHE A 390 6.99 -1.96 4.75
C PHE A 390 7.49 -0.78 3.93
N LEU A 391 8.12 -1.08 2.77
CA LEU A 391 8.38 -0.12 1.70
C LEU A 391 8.10 -0.77 0.34
N ASP A 392 7.54 0.00 -0.62
CA ASP A 392 7.48 -0.43 -2.01
C ASP A 392 8.88 -0.71 -2.55
N GLY A 393 9.09 -1.89 -3.18
CA GLY A 393 10.40 -2.34 -3.62
C GLY A 393 11.03 -1.47 -4.71
N ALA A 394 10.23 -0.73 -5.48
CA ALA A 394 10.73 0.10 -6.57
C ALA A 394 11.08 1.53 -6.16
N ASN A 395 10.29 2.16 -5.28
CA ASN A 395 10.55 3.54 -4.87
C ASN A 395 11.34 3.66 -3.57
N ARG A 396 11.22 2.69 -2.65
CA ARG A 396 11.92 2.62 -1.36
C ARG A 396 11.73 3.86 -0.47
N THR A 397 10.59 4.53 -0.62
CA THR A 397 10.24 5.76 0.10
C THR A 397 8.80 5.75 0.62
N ASN A 398 7.94 4.88 0.09
CA ASN A 398 6.51 4.86 0.40
C ASN A 398 6.11 3.52 1.03
N SER A 399 5.42 3.61 2.18
CA SER A 399 4.88 2.46 2.91
C SER A 399 3.36 2.29 2.74
N THR A 400 2.67 3.25 2.12
CA THR A 400 1.20 3.29 2.08
C THR A 400 0.62 2.37 1.00
N VAL A 401 1.26 2.33 -0.18
CA VAL A 401 0.85 1.47 -1.30
C VAL A 401 2.08 0.75 -1.84
N VAL A 402 2.00 -0.56 -1.93
CA VAL A 402 3.07 -1.40 -2.45
C VAL A 402 2.59 -2.24 -3.63
N GLY A 403 3.53 -2.66 -4.47
CA GLY A 403 3.27 -3.62 -5.54
C GLY A 403 3.36 -5.08 -5.09
N LYS A 404 3.46 -6.00 -6.06
CA LYS A 404 3.60 -7.45 -5.84
C LYS A 404 4.83 -7.80 -5.01
N THR A 405 5.94 -7.08 -5.24
CA THR A 405 7.19 -7.21 -4.47
C THR A 405 7.44 -5.94 -3.69
N PHE A 406 7.73 -6.08 -2.42
CA PHE A 406 7.98 -4.99 -1.48
C PHE A 406 8.99 -5.45 -0.42
N ARG A 407 9.55 -4.50 0.33
CA ARG A 407 10.45 -4.79 1.43
C ARG A 407 9.69 -4.88 2.75
N SER A 408 9.98 -5.91 3.54
CA SER A 408 9.63 -6.00 4.95
C SER A 408 10.91 -5.83 5.77
N TYR A 409 10.93 -4.82 6.61
CA TYR A 409 12.03 -4.46 7.50
C TYR A 409 11.75 -4.95 8.92
N CYS A 410 12.83 -5.17 9.65
CA CYS A 410 12.86 -5.46 11.07
C CYS A 410 13.98 -4.61 11.71
N SER A 411 13.72 -3.98 12.85
CA SER A 411 14.72 -3.13 13.52
C SER A 411 15.61 -3.90 14.46
N ILE A 412 15.04 -4.75 15.34
CA ILE A 412 15.79 -5.53 16.33
C ILE A 412 15.29 -6.97 16.40
N ASP A 413 16.11 -7.85 16.96
CA ASP A 413 15.85 -9.30 17.12
C ASP A 413 15.48 -10.01 15.80
N CYS A 414 16.08 -9.61 14.70
CA CYS A 414 15.84 -10.15 13.38
C CYS A 414 16.47 -11.54 13.19
N GLN A 415 16.50 -12.08 12.00
CA GLN A 415 17.00 -13.43 11.74
C GLN A 415 18.43 -13.61 12.25
N GLY A 416 18.70 -14.73 12.93
CA GLY A 416 20.03 -15.08 13.44
C GLY A 416 20.53 -14.18 14.57
N GLY A 417 19.67 -13.38 15.21
CA GLY A 417 20.05 -12.43 16.25
C GLY A 417 20.67 -11.16 15.69
N SER A 418 20.47 -10.85 14.41
CA SER A 418 20.87 -9.56 13.82
C SER A 418 20.09 -8.41 14.42
N ASP A 419 20.75 -7.25 14.54
CA ASP A 419 20.15 -6.04 15.11
C ASP A 419 19.33 -5.24 14.09
N GLY A 420 19.17 -5.74 12.88
CA GLY A 420 18.36 -5.06 11.86
C GLY A 420 18.58 -5.65 10.47
N GLU A 421 17.49 -5.87 9.75
CA GLU A 421 17.53 -6.38 8.38
C GLU A 421 16.26 -6.04 7.61
N TYR A 422 16.28 -6.26 6.31
CA TYR A 422 15.09 -6.35 5.48
C TYR A 422 15.17 -7.53 4.52
N VAL A 423 14.01 -7.96 4.07
CA VAL A 423 13.86 -8.95 2.99
C VAL A 423 12.92 -8.40 1.92
N ASP A 424 13.18 -8.73 0.67
CA ASP A 424 12.19 -8.57 -0.38
C ASP A 424 11.14 -9.67 -0.23
N VAL A 425 9.89 -9.28 -0.09
CA VAL A 425 8.74 -10.17 -0.03
C VAL A 425 7.97 -10.09 -1.34
N THR A 426 7.69 -11.23 -1.96
CA THR A 426 6.86 -11.33 -3.17
C THR A 426 5.61 -12.15 -2.86
N ILE A 427 4.43 -11.54 -2.99
CA ILE A 427 3.17 -12.24 -2.79
C ILE A 427 2.57 -12.61 -4.15
N GLY A 428 2.44 -13.93 -4.40
CA GLY A 428 1.69 -14.46 -5.53
C GLY A 428 0.25 -14.77 -5.14
N SER A 429 -0.69 -14.70 -6.09
CA SER A 429 -2.10 -15.07 -5.90
C SER A 429 -2.62 -15.81 -7.14
N SER A 430 -3.44 -16.87 -6.92
CA SER A 430 -4.19 -17.52 -7.99
C SER A 430 -5.33 -16.65 -8.54
N ALA A 431 -5.71 -15.59 -7.78
CA ALA A 431 -6.73 -14.63 -8.16
C ALA A 431 -6.28 -13.22 -7.74
N PRO A 432 -5.32 -12.61 -8.47
CA PRO A 432 -4.92 -11.22 -8.20
C PRO A 432 -6.11 -10.28 -8.46
N ALA A 433 -6.00 -9.03 -8.01
CA ALA A 433 -7.04 -8.03 -8.23
C ALA A 433 -7.43 -7.95 -9.71
N ALA A 434 -8.73 -7.95 -9.97
CA ALA A 434 -9.22 -7.69 -11.32
C ALA A 434 -8.75 -6.28 -11.74
N PRO A 435 -8.21 -6.13 -12.96
CA PRO A 435 -7.82 -4.80 -13.45
C PRO A 435 -9.01 -3.84 -13.41
N PRO A 436 -8.86 -2.64 -12.80
CA PRO A 436 -9.94 -1.65 -12.74
C PRO A 436 -10.25 -1.03 -14.12
N VAL A 437 -9.45 -1.35 -15.12
CA VAL A 437 -9.56 -0.88 -16.50
C VAL A 437 -9.42 -2.04 -17.48
N ASP A 438 -10.17 -1.99 -18.57
CA ASP A 438 -9.94 -2.85 -19.72
C ASP A 438 -8.78 -2.27 -20.54
N VAL A 439 -7.61 -2.90 -20.46
CA VAL A 439 -6.39 -2.43 -21.15
C VAL A 439 -6.51 -2.44 -22.69
N THR A 440 -7.61 -2.97 -23.26
CA THR A 440 -7.92 -2.89 -24.70
C THR A 440 -8.59 -1.59 -25.11
N ARG A 441 -8.93 -0.76 -24.12
CA ARG A 441 -9.70 0.48 -24.34
C ARG A 441 -8.88 1.70 -23.97
N ALA A 442 -9.19 2.80 -24.61
CA ALA A 442 -8.76 4.12 -24.21
C ALA A 442 -9.79 4.73 -23.25
N TYR A 443 -9.32 5.55 -22.34
CA TYR A 443 -10.12 6.13 -21.27
C TYR A 443 -9.97 7.64 -21.22
N ARG A 444 -11.05 8.30 -20.87
CA ARG A 444 -11.04 9.65 -20.34
C ARG A 444 -10.86 9.56 -18.83
N ILE A 445 -9.94 10.36 -18.30
CA ILE A 445 -9.70 10.53 -16.87
C ILE A 445 -10.35 11.84 -16.45
N ALA A 446 -11.42 11.78 -15.68
CA ALA A 446 -12.12 12.96 -15.17
C ALA A 446 -12.12 12.98 -13.65
N ASN A 447 -12.07 14.16 -13.03
CA ASN A 447 -12.17 14.31 -11.59
C ASN A 447 -13.63 14.54 -11.13
N GLY A 448 -13.87 14.62 -9.82
CA GLY A 448 -15.19 14.84 -9.23
C GLY A 448 -15.82 16.18 -9.57
N ASP A 449 -15.04 17.16 -10.03
CA ASP A 449 -15.52 18.45 -10.53
C ASP A 449 -15.80 18.44 -12.05
N GLY A 450 -15.68 17.28 -12.71
CA GLY A 450 -15.91 17.09 -14.14
C GLY A 450 -14.76 17.52 -15.04
N ARG A 451 -13.61 17.93 -14.49
CA ARG A 451 -12.44 18.31 -15.29
C ARG A 451 -11.77 17.08 -15.89
N VAL A 452 -11.28 17.21 -17.12
CA VAL A 452 -10.71 16.12 -17.92
C VAL A 452 -9.22 16.32 -18.12
N LEU A 453 -8.41 15.31 -17.79
CA LEU A 453 -6.97 15.30 -18.04
C LEU A 453 -6.67 15.26 -19.52
N ALA A 454 -5.77 16.13 -19.96
CA ALA A 454 -5.29 16.19 -21.34
C ALA A 454 -3.77 16.42 -21.41
N GLN A 455 -3.14 15.94 -22.48
CA GLN A 455 -1.84 16.43 -22.90
C GLN A 455 -2.02 17.78 -23.61
N SER A 456 -1.18 18.76 -23.33
CA SER A 456 -1.17 20.03 -24.05
C SER A 456 -0.68 19.84 -25.49
N ALA A 457 -1.36 20.41 -26.46
CA ALA A 457 -1.02 20.26 -27.88
C ALA A 457 0.43 20.72 -28.16
N GLY A 458 1.19 19.90 -28.87
CA GLY A 458 2.58 20.20 -29.23
C GLY A 458 3.57 20.28 -28.06
N SER A 459 3.19 19.79 -26.88
CA SER A 459 3.97 19.89 -25.64
C SER A 459 3.97 18.59 -24.86
N ALA A 460 5.00 18.41 -24.02
CA ALA A 460 5.05 17.34 -23.02
C ALA A 460 4.20 17.67 -21.77
N ALA A 461 3.73 18.89 -21.59
CA ALA A 461 2.96 19.31 -20.43
C ALA A 461 1.57 18.66 -20.40
N THR A 462 1.06 18.47 -19.18
CA THR A 462 -0.33 18.07 -18.97
C THR A 462 -1.17 19.27 -18.51
N THR A 463 -2.46 19.18 -18.78
CA THR A 463 -3.47 20.16 -18.39
C THR A 463 -4.80 19.47 -18.11
N SER A 464 -5.82 20.21 -17.69
CA SER A 464 -7.19 19.70 -17.65
C SER A 464 -8.19 20.72 -18.17
N GLY A 465 -9.14 20.24 -18.97
CA GLY A 465 -10.29 21.02 -19.47
C GLY A 465 -11.46 21.00 -18.51
N ALA A 466 -12.32 22.02 -18.55
CA ALA A 466 -13.54 22.10 -17.72
C ALA A 466 -14.60 21.04 -18.11
N SER A 467 -14.54 20.56 -19.34
CA SER A 467 -15.42 19.52 -19.90
C SER A 467 -14.71 18.81 -21.04
N PRO A 468 -15.16 17.60 -21.42
CA PRO A 468 -14.60 16.88 -22.54
C PRO A 468 -14.79 17.67 -23.85
N THR A 469 -13.72 17.74 -24.64
CA THR A 469 -13.77 18.36 -25.99
C THR A 469 -13.83 17.30 -27.11
N GLY A 470 -13.60 16.03 -26.77
CA GLY A 470 -13.47 14.94 -27.73
C GLY A 470 -12.09 14.89 -28.41
N SER A 471 -11.14 15.69 -27.94
CA SER A 471 -9.76 15.65 -28.44
C SER A 471 -9.10 14.29 -28.16
N ALA A 472 -8.32 13.79 -29.11
CA ALA A 472 -7.53 12.58 -28.92
C ALA A 472 -6.48 12.73 -27.79
N LEU A 473 -6.08 13.97 -27.47
CA LEU A 473 -5.16 14.30 -26.37
C LEU A 473 -5.78 14.12 -24.97
N GLU A 474 -7.13 13.94 -24.89
CA GLU A 474 -7.85 13.62 -23.65
C GLU A 474 -8.01 12.11 -23.42
N SER A 475 -7.52 11.28 -24.33
CA SER A 475 -7.65 9.83 -24.26
C SER A 475 -6.37 9.19 -23.79
N TRP A 476 -6.49 8.26 -22.83
CA TRP A 476 -5.37 7.60 -22.16
C TRP A 476 -5.51 6.08 -22.21
N VAL A 477 -4.40 5.41 -22.43
CA VAL A 477 -4.32 3.94 -22.49
C VAL A 477 -3.54 3.44 -21.29
N PHE A 478 -4.03 2.38 -20.67
CA PHE A 478 -3.39 1.76 -19.52
C PHE A 478 -2.72 0.46 -19.94
N THR A 479 -1.49 0.26 -19.48
CA THR A 479 -0.77 -1.01 -19.64
C THR A 479 -0.34 -1.49 -18.27
N ALA A 480 -0.77 -2.69 -17.88
CA ALA A 480 -0.38 -3.29 -16.61
C ALA A 480 1.10 -3.70 -16.63
N ASN A 481 1.81 -3.49 -15.51
CA ASN A 481 3.19 -3.95 -15.33
C ASN A 481 3.26 -5.37 -14.72
N GLY A 482 2.11 -5.96 -14.35
CA GLY A 482 2.03 -7.29 -13.74
C GLY A 482 2.29 -7.33 -12.23
N ASP A 483 2.54 -6.17 -11.63
CA ASP A 483 2.83 -6.01 -10.20
C ASP A 483 1.81 -5.16 -9.44
N GLY A 484 0.66 -4.87 -10.06
CA GLY A 484 -0.39 -3.98 -9.54
C GLY A 484 -0.25 -2.54 -10.00
N SER A 485 0.88 -2.15 -10.59
CA SER A 485 1.07 -0.83 -11.19
C SER A 485 0.77 -0.80 -12.68
N TYR A 486 0.55 0.40 -13.21
CA TYR A 486 0.21 0.67 -14.60
C TYR A 486 1.09 1.76 -15.20
N ARG A 487 1.36 1.66 -16.50
CA ARG A 487 1.80 2.77 -17.33
C ARG A 487 0.58 3.39 -17.96
N ILE A 488 0.54 4.72 -18.04
CA ILE A 488 -0.56 5.47 -18.60
C ILE A 488 -0.01 6.28 -19.79
N ALA A 489 -0.37 5.90 -20.99
CA ALA A 489 0.08 6.57 -22.21
C ALA A 489 -1.03 7.45 -22.79
N ASN A 490 -0.68 8.61 -23.32
CA ASN A 490 -1.62 9.38 -24.14
C ASN A 490 -1.90 8.60 -25.44
N ALA A 491 -3.17 8.37 -25.74
CA ALA A 491 -3.58 7.55 -26.88
C ALA A 491 -3.14 8.11 -28.24
N SER A 492 -2.98 9.43 -28.34
CA SER A 492 -2.59 10.09 -29.58
C SER A 492 -1.09 10.12 -29.81
N THR A 493 -0.29 10.28 -28.73
CA THR A 493 1.16 10.47 -28.82
C THR A 493 1.99 9.25 -28.41
N GLY A 494 1.37 8.28 -27.70
CA GLY A 494 2.06 7.13 -27.13
C GLY A 494 3.00 7.47 -25.97
N GLN A 495 3.08 8.75 -25.57
CA GLN A 495 3.96 9.19 -24.50
C GLN A 495 3.37 8.87 -23.12
N LEU A 496 4.23 8.45 -22.20
CA LEU A 496 3.86 8.00 -20.85
C LEU A 496 3.71 9.18 -19.89
N LEU A 497 2.59 9.22 -19.19
CA LEU A 497 2.33 10.14 -18.08
C LEU A 497 3.26 9.84 -16.91
N GLY A 498 3.93 10.85 -16.38
CA GLY A 498 4.81 10.65 -15.24
C GLY A 498 5.33 11.93 -14.63
N VAL A 499 6.17 11.75 -13.60
CA VAL A 499 6.95 12.81 -12.95
C VAL A 499 8.45 12.49 -13.08
N PRO A 500 9.35 13.48 -12.97
CA PRO A 500 10.80 13.22 -12.95
C PRO A 500 11.17 12.33 -11.75
N ALA A 501 11.78 11.16 -12.02
CA ALA A 501 12.16 10.18 -10.99
C ALA A 501 13.63 10.32 -10.54
N THR A 502 14.35 11.33 -11.02
CA THR A 502 15.77 11.53 -10.71
C THR A 502 16.03 12.67 -9.74
N SER A 503 14.98 13.33 -9.27
CA SER A 503 15.12 14.46 -8.35
C SER A 503 13.93 14.56 -7.40
N LYS A 504 14.15 15.20 -6.24
CA LYS A 504 13.08 15.47 -5.27
C LYS A 504 11.94 16.34 -5.82
N ALA A 505 12.20 17.13 -6.86
CA ALA A 505 11.16 17.96 -7.50
C ALA A 505 9.97 17.12 -8.03
N GLY A 506 10.23 15.90 -8.48
CA GLY A 506 9.15 14.99 -8.91
C GLY A 506 8.30 14.42 -7.76
N ARG A 507 8.76 14.55 -6.50
CA ARG A 507 8.05 14.20 -5.28
C ARG A 507 7.49 15.40 -4.52
N ALA A 508 7.81 16.61 -4.97
CA ALA A 508 7.31 17.82 -4.33
C ALA A 508 5.79 17.97 -4.55
N TRP A 509 5.09 18.50 -3.57
CA TRP A 509 3.67 18.80 -3.69
C TRP A 509 3.44 19.84 -4.79
N GLY A 510 2.46 19.58 -5.64
CA GLY A 510 2.17 20.42 -6.79
C GLY A 510 3.12 20.21 -7.97
N ALA A 511 3.94 19.15 -7.97
CA ALA A 511 4.72 18.76 -9.15
C ALA A 511 3.80 18.54 -10.34
N LYS A 512 4.22 19.01 -11.52
CA LYS A 512 3.41 18.93 -12.75
C LYS A 512 3.76 17.63 -13.48
N PRO A 513 2.83 16.67 -13.59
CA PRO A 513 3.05 15.51 -14.44
C PRO A 513 3.26 15.96 -15.89
N THR A 514 4.14 15.28 -16.58
CA THR A 514 4.41 15.48 -18.00
C THR A 514 4.27 14.16 -18.74
N VAL A 515 4.25 14.21 -20.06
CA VAL A 515 4.32 13.00 -20.87
C VAL A 515 5.71 12.91 -21.53
N ALA A 516 6.28 11.70 -21.55
CA ALA A 516 7.58 11.44 -22.17
C ALA A 516 7.63 10.02 -22.73
N ALA A 517 8.52 9.75 -23.68
CA ALA A 517 8.82 8.39 -24.09
C ALA A 517 9.43 7.60 -22.92
N ALA A 518 9.27 6.29 -22.93
CA ALA A 518 10.07 5.43 -22.06
C ALA A 518 11.55 5.59 -22.40
N GLY A 519 12.41 5.64 -21.37
CA GLY A 519 13.87 5.65 -21.57
C GLY A 519 14.37 4.32 -22.16
N THR A 520 15.64 4.28 -22.52
CA THR A 520 16.30 3.08 -23.07
C THR A 520 16.25 1.87 -22.13
N GLY A 521 16.13 2.10 -20.81
CA GLY A 521 15.93 1.06 -19.78
C GLY A 521 14.46 0.73 -19.50
N GLY A 522 13.52 1.23 -20.30
CA GLY A 522 12.09 1.07 -20.08
C GLY A 522 11.47 2.24 -19.28
N PRO A 523 10.21 2.11 -18.85
CA PRO A 523 9.55 3.14 -18.07
C PRO A 523 10.20 3.34 -16.70
N THR A 524 10.42 4.60 -16.30
CA THR A 524 10.93 4.95 -14.97
C THR A 524 9.85 4.71 -13.90
N VAL A 525 10.23 4.64 -12.62
CA VAL A 525 9.30 4.55 -11.50
C VAL A 525 8.34 5.75 -11.47
N GLY A 526 8.80 6.93 -11.92
CA GLY A 526 7.94 8.12 -12.07
C GLY A 526 6.86 8.01 -13.15
N GLN A 527 6.99 7.06 -14.09
CA GLN A 527 6.00 6.75 -15.13
C GLN A 527 5.11 5.57 -14.77
N GLN A 528 5.15 5.11 -13.51
CA GLN A 528 4.31 4.04 -12.99
C GLN A 528 3.28 4.61 -12.01
N TRP A 529 2.08 4.06 -12.06
CA TRP A 529 0.94 4.52 -11.28
C TRP A 529 0.17 3.34 -10.69
N PHE A 530 -0.24 3.47 -9.44
CA PHE A 530 -1.23 2.57 -8.85
C PHE A 530 -2.63 3.17 -9.05
N ILE A 531 -3.61 2.31 -9.34
CA ILE A 531 -5.03 2.67 -9.42
C ILE A 531 -5.67 2.17 -8.13
N VAL A 532 -5.88 3.06 -7.18
CA VAL A 532 -6.43 2.73 -5.86
C VAL A 532 -7.91 3.06 -5.86
N PRO A 533 -8.82 2.09 -5.64
CA PRO A 533 -10.24 2.37 -5.51
C PRO A 533 -10.50 3.23 -4.27
N VAL A 534 -11.49 4.13 -4.36
CA VAL A 534 -12.03 4.85 -3.21
C VAL A 534 -13.40 4.27 -2.84
N THR A 535 -13.92 4.65 -1.68
CA THR A 535 -15.19 4.10 -1.17
C THR A 535 -16.40 4.26 -2.10
N ALA A 536 -16.38 5.27 -3.00
CA ALA A 536 -17.42 5.43 -4.01
C ALA A 536 -17.19 4.47 -5.18
N THR A 537 -18.19 3.65 -5.51
CA THR A 537 -18.11 2.68 -6.62
C THR A 537 -17.72 3.34 -7.93
N GLY A 538 -16.70 2.80 -8.60
CA GLY A 538 -16.20 3.29 -9.90
C GLY A 538 -15.37 4.57 -9.80
N SER A 539 -14.94 4.95 -8.61
CA SER A 539 -14.05 6.07 -8.38
C SER A 539 -12.68 5.60 -7.90
N TYR A 540 -11.63 6.29 -8.33
CA TYR A 540 -10.25 5.89 -8.12
C TYR A 540 -9.35 7.08 -7.77
N ARG A 541 -8.19 6.78 -7.18
CA ARG A 541 -7.04 7.67 -7.14
C ARG A 541 -5.91 7.07 -7.98
N LEU A 542 -5.27 7.90 -8.77
CA LEU A 542 -4.04 7.55 -9.45
C LEU A 542 -2.87 7.98 -8.57
N VAL A 543 -2.24 7.02 -7.92
CA VAL A 543 -1.08 7.24 -7.04
C VAL A 543 0.19 7.05 -7.85
N ASN A 544 0.99 8.11 -7.99
CA ASN A 544 2.28 8.00 -8.67
C ASN A 544 3.25 7.17 -7.82
N ARG A 545 3.84 6.14 -8.41
CA ARG A 545 4.67 5.19 -7.65
C ARG A 545 5.92 5.83 -7.07
N TYR A 546 6.56 6.78 -7.78
CA TYR A 546 7.78 7.44 -7.31
C TYR A 546 7.52 8.39 -6.15
N SER A 547 6.46 9.19 -6.26
CA SER A 547 6.20 10.24 -5.28
C SER A 547 5.29 9.81 -4.13
N GLY A 548 4.48 8.77 -4.31
CA GLY A 548 3.39 8.43 -3.38
C GLY A 548 2.22 9.42 -3.42
N LEU A 549 2.29 10.44 -4.28
CA LEU A 549 1.28 11.49 -4.40
C LEU A 549 0.20 11.10 -5.41
N VAL A 550 -0.99 11.67 -5.24
CA VAL A 550 -2.12 11.42 -6.13
C VAL A 550 -2.24 12.50 -7.20
N LEU A 551 -2.74 12.11 -8.38
CA LEU A 551 -3.09 13.05 -9.44
C LEU A 551 -4.29 13.89 -9.01
N GLY A 552 -4.16 15.21 -9.11
CA GLY A 552 -5.24 16.18 -8.90
C GLY A 552 -5.39 17.10 -10.09
N MET A 553 -6.63 17.56 -10.33
CA MET A 553 -6.97 18.52 -11.39
C MET A 553 -7.82 19.65 -10.83
N SER A 554 -7.42 20.91 -11.10
CA SER A 554 -8.10 22.09 -10.59
C SER A 554 -8.36 23.13 -11.68
N SER A 555 -9.36 23.98 -11.47
CA SER A 555 -9.59 25.19 -12.27
C SER A 555 -8.64 26.33 -11.90
N ALA A 556 -7.95 26.23 -10.75
CA ALA A 556 -7.02 27.24 -10.30
C ALA A 556 -5.81 27.36 -11.23
N SER A 557 -5.39 28.60 -11.50
CA SER A 557 -4.23 28.87 -12.34
C SER A 557 -2.97 28.15 -11.82
N GLY A 558 -2.25 27.51 -12.73
CA GLY A 558 -1.05 26.76 -12.42
C GLY A 558 -1.27 25.39 -11.75
N ARG A 559 -2.54 24.95 -11.54
CA ARG A 559 -2.91 23.69 -10.91
C ARG A 559 -3.81 22.81 -11.78
N SER A 560 -3.84 23.04 -13.08
CA SER A 560 -4.70 22.28 -14.01
C SER A 560 -4.47 20.77 -13.98
N ALA A 561 -3.21 20.34 -13.77
CA ALA A 561 -2.84 18.99 -13.42
C ALA A 561 -1.61 19.02 -12.51
N GLU A 562 -1.63 18.30 -11.40
CA GLU A 562 -0.54 18.24 -10.43
C GLU A 562 -0.56 16.91 -9.66
N THR A 563 0.57 16.56 -9.03
CA THR A 563 0.60 15.51 -7.99
C THR A 563 0.65 16.15 -6.62
N THR A 564 -0.19 15.68 -5.69
CA THR A 564 -0.39 16.32 -4.38
C THR A 564 -0.79 15.27 -3.34
N PRO A 565 -0.61 15.55 -2.05
CA PRO A 565 -1.02 14.62 -1.00
C PRO A 565 -2.51 14.24 -1.10
N THR A 566 -2.80 13.03 -0.67
CA THR A 566 -4.18 12.53 -0.62
C THR A 566 -5.04 13.37 0.33
N ARG A 567 -6.23 13.76 -0.14
CA ARG A 567 -7.27 14.41 0.66
C ARG A 567 -8.57 13.65 0.58
N SER A 568 -9.23 13.53 1.70
CA SER A 568 -10.56 12.93 1.82
C SER A 568 -11.59 13.93 2.35
N TRP A 569 -11.18 15.16 2.53
CA TRP A 569 -12.00 16.28 2.99
C TRP A 569 -11.70 17.53 2.16
N THR A 570 -12.61 18.45 2.15
CA THR A 570 -12.38 19.78 1.54
C THR A 570 -11.57 20.63 2.51
N ASP A 571 -10.41 21.11 2.05
CA ASP A 571 -9.64 22.12 2.78
C ASP A 571 -10.28 23.49 2.60
N SER A 572 -10.71 24.10 3.67
CA SER A 572 -11.31 25.44 3.71
C SER A 572 -10.38 26.50 4.31
N THR A 573 -9.15 26.14 4.66
CA THR A 573 -8.22 27.05 5.35
C THR A 573 -7.61 28.08 4.42
N GLY A 574 -7.56 27.81 3.12
CA GLY A 574 -6.86 28.64 2.13
C GLY A 574 -5.34 28.62 2.30
N SER A 575 -4.78 27.62 2.99
CA SER A 575 -3.34 27.48 3.23
C SER A 575 -2.53 27.56 1.94
N ALA A 576 -1.41 28.29 1.97
CA ALA A 576 -0.48 28.39 0.84
C ALA A 576 0.11 27.02 0.45
N VAL A 577 0.23 26.09 1.39
CA VAL A 577 0.75 24.72 1.18
C VAL A 577 -0.35 23.83 0.61
N GLY A 578 -1.46 23.67 1.34
CA GLY A 578 -2.63 22.90 0.92
C GLY A 578 -3.41 23.60 -0.18
N GLY A 579 -3.52 24.92 -0.10
CA GLY A 579 -4.39 25.73 -0.93
C GLY A 579 -5.85 25.31 -0.78
N ALA A 580 -6.75 25.80 -1.60
CA ALA A 580 -8.14 25.38 -1.60
C ALA A 580 -8.37 24.05 -2.36
N ARG A 581 -7.50 23.07 -2.17
CA ARG A 581 -7.63 21.74 -2.79
C ARG A 581 -8.72 20.94 -2.09
N SER A 582 -9.53 20.25 -2.88
CA SER A 582 -10.62 19.41 -2.36
C SER A 582 -10.39 17.93 -2.68
N ALA A 583 -11.12 17.05 -1.99
CA ALA A 583 -11.13 15.63 -2.29
C ALA A 583 -11.65 15.36 -3.73
N ALA A 584 -12.61 16.17 -4.23
CA ALA A 584 -13.14 16.04 -5.58
C ALA A 584 -12.07 16.23 -6.66
N GLU A 585 -11.09 17.11 -6.45
CA GLU A 585 -9.98 17.30 -7.39
C GLU A 585 -9.16 16.04 -7.63
N GLN A 586 -9.14 15.12 -6.66
CA GLN A 586 -8.33 13.90 -6.62
C GLN A 586 -9.14 12.61 -6.78
N THR A 587 -10.47 12.68 -6.77
CA THR A 587 -11.35 11.54 -6.96
C THR A 587 -11.64 11.40 -8.44
N LEU A 588 -11.12 10.36 -9.07
CA LEU A 588 -11.10 10.22 -10.51
C LEU A 588 -12.09 9.14 -10.98
N THR A 589 -12.72 9.39 -12.11
CA THR A 589 -13.50 8.42 -12.88
C THR A 589 -12.80 8.09 -14.19
N LEU A 590 -12.83 6.82 -14.58
CA LEU A 590 -12.20 6.29 -15.78
C LEU A 590 -13.31 5.88 -16.75
N THR A 591 -13.60 6.72 -17.75
CA THR A 591 -14.69 6.48 -18.71
C THR A 591 -14.11 5.99 -20.04
N PRO A 592 -14.50 4.79 -20.54
CA PRO A 592 -14.04 4.33 -21.83
C PRO A 592 -14.42 5.28 -22.96
N THR A 593 -13.49 5.58 -23.86
CA THR A 593 -13.70 6.48 -25.02
C THR A 593 -13.68 5.78 -26.37
N GLY A 594 -13.14 4.56 -26.42
CA GLY A 594 -13.01 3.77 -27.64
C GLY A 594 -12.04 2.61 -27.43
N SER A 595 -11.66 1.95 -28.50
CA SER A 595 -10.56 0.99 -28.47
C SER A 595 -9.23 1.71 -28.26
N ALA A 596 -8.30 1.08 -27.54
CA ALA A 596 -6.93 1.57 -27.48
C ALA A 596 -6.34 1.62 -28.90
N PRO A 597 -5.53 2.63 -29.24
CA PRO A 597 -4.77 2.61 -30.49
C PRO A 597 -3.96 1.32 -30.58
N GLY A 598 -4.09 0.62 -31.67
CA GLY A 598 -3.53 -0.72 -31.81
C GLY A 598 -4.37 -1.83 -31.17
N GLY A 599 -5.70 -1.69 -31.12
CA GLY A 599 -6.71 -2.59 -30.51
C GLY A 599 -6.34 -4.08 -30.43
N PRO A 600 -7.12 -4.95 -29.82
CA PRO A 600 -6.70 -6.33 -29.62
C PRO A 600 -6.28 -6.94 -30.96
N LEU A 601 -5.02 -7.34 -31.04
CA LEU A 601 -4.46 -8.03 -32.19
C LEU A 601 -4.78 -9.54 -32.12
N ASP A 602 -5.88 -9.89 -31.42
CA ASP A 602 -6.31 -11.28 -31.38
C ASP A 602 -6.65 -11.77 -32.78
N GLY A 603 -6.19 -12.97 -33.09
CA GLY A 603 -6.42 -13.55 -34.40
C GLY A 603 -5.13 -13.76 -35.21
N SER A 604 -5.30 -14.05 -36.48
CA SER A 604 -4.21 -14.41 -37.38
C SER A 604 -3.70 -13.18 -38.15
N HIS A 605 -2.41 -12.94 -38.07
CA HIS A 605 -1.75 -11.76 -38.65
C HIS A 605 -0.44 -12.12 -39.34
N THR A 606 0.01 -11.26 -40.24
CA THR A 606 1.39 -11.23 -40.74
C THR A 606 2.15 -10.12 -39.99
N LEU A 607 3.33 -10.46 -39.46
CA LEU A 607 4.25 -9.46 -38.92
C LEU A 607 5.34 -9.18 -39.96
N ALA A 608 5.57 -7.91 -40.29
CA ALA A 608 6.63 -7.56 -41.23
C ALA A 608 7.45 -6.36 -40.70
N ALA A 609 8.79 -6.44 -40.82
CA ALA A 609 9.73 -5.36 -40.54
C ALA A 609 10.57 -5.08 -41.76
N SER A 610 10.73 -3.80 -42.13
CA SER A 610 11.51 -3.37 -43.30
C SER A 610 11.11 -4.12 -44.60
N GLY A 611 9.81 -4.40 -44.78
CA GLY A 611 9.24 -5.07 -45.94
C GLY A 611 9.40 -6.58 -45.97
N LYS A 612 9.91 -7.21 -44.91
CA LYS A 612 10.10 -8.67 -44.81
C LYS A 612 9.19 -9.24 -43.70
N ALA A 613 8.47 -10.34 -44.01
CA ALA A 613 7.60 -11.00 -43.06
C ALA A 613 8.39 -11.89 -42.08
N LEU A 614 7.94 -11.95 -40.81
CA LEU A 614 8.41 -12.93 -39.85
C LEU A 614 8.04 -14.32 -40.36
N ASP A 615 9.03 -15.20 -40.48
CA ASP A 615 8.92 -16.46 -41.21
C ASP A 615 9.44 -17.62 -40.37
N ASN A 616 8.67 -18.71 -40.39
CA ASN A 616 9.11 -20.02 -39.96
C ASN A 616 9.80 -20.72 -41.12
N PRO A 617 11.16 -20.79 -41.10
CA PRO A 617 11.94 -21.21 -42.27
C PRO A 617 11.66 -22.68 -42.66
N GLY A 618 11.51 -22.89 -43.97
CA GLY A 618 11.33 -24.24 -44.55
C GLY A 618 10.08 -24.97 -44.08
N HIS A 619 9.04 -24.23 -43.61
CA HIS A 619 7.82 -24.81 -43.07
C HIS A 619 8.06 -25.78 -41.89
N SER A 620 9.06 -25.45 -41.06
CA SER A 620 9.51 -26.34 -39.98
C SER A 620 8.39 -26.54 -38.95
N THR A 621 8.19 -27.78 -38.52
CA THR A 621 7.37 -28.12 -37.33
C THR A 621 8.23 -28.51 -36.14
N THR A 622 9.54 -28.31 -36.23
CA THR A 622 10.50 -28.70 -35.18
C THR A 622 10.66 -27.60 -34.14
N PRO A 623 10.41 -27.88 -32.85
CA PRO A 623 10.77 -26.94 -31.78
C PRO A 623 12.26 -26.61 -31.77
N GLY A 624 12.62 -25.36 -31.51
CA GLY A 624 14.01 -24.88 -31.52
C GLY A 624 14.44 -24.28 -32.86
N THR A 625 13.61 -24.32 -33.89
CA THR A 625 13.91 -23.67 -35.17
C THR A 625 13.97 -22.15 -34.98
N GLN A 626 15.08 -21.50 -35.31
CA GLN A 626 15.20 -20.05 -35.22
C GLN A 626 14.36 -19.38 -36.30
N LEU A 627 13.60 -18.35 -35.90
CA LEU A 627 12.80 -17.56 -36.83
C LEU A 627 13.69 -16.64 -37.67
N ILE A 628 13.24 -16.39 -38.88
CA ILE A 628 13.89 -15.48 -39.82
C ILE A 628 12.91 -14.42 -40.32
N THR A 629 13.37 -13.48 -41.13
CA THR A 629 12.53 -12.68 -42.00
C THR A 629 12.70 -13.06 -43.45
N TRP A 630 11.63 -13.09 -44.23
CA TRP A 630 11.63 -13.48 -45.64
C TRP A 630 10.65 -12.61 -46.44
N THR A 631 10.83 -12.59 -47.75
CA THR A 631 9.86 -11.93 -48.64
C THR A 631 8.45 -12.46 -48.39
N PRO A 632 7.44 -11.60 -48.21
CA PRO A 632 6.07 -12.01 -47.97
C PRO A 632 5.57 -12.96 -49.07
N ASN A 633 5.11 -14.15 -48.69
CA ASN A 633 4.61 -15.18 -49.59
C ASN A 633 3.12 -15.51 -49.35
N GLY A 634 2.50 -14.97 -48.29
CA GLY A 634 1.12 -15.25 -47.93
C GLY A 634 0.86 -16.66 -47.39
N GLY A 635 1.92 -17.45 -47.16
CA GLY A 635 1.84 -18.80 -46.63
C GLY A 635 1.55 -18.89 -45.14
N PRO A 636 1.09 -20.06 -44.64
CA PRO A 636 0.79 -20.25 -43.23
C PRO A 636 2.05 -20.20 -42.33
N ASN A 637 3.25 -20.41 -42.89
CA ASN A 637 4.53 -20.25 -42.20
C ASN A 637 4.86 -18.80 -41.85
N GLN A 638 4.21 -17.81 -42.50
CA GLN A 638 4.31 -16.37 -42.21
C GLN A 638 3.06 -15.80 -41.53
N SER A 639 2.08 -16.67 -41.24
CA SER A 639 0.89 -16.30 -40.48
C SER A 639 1.11 -16.59 -38.99
N TRP A 640 0.73 -15.66 -38.16
CA TRP A 640 0.95 -15.73 -36.70
C TRP A 640 -0.34 -15.42 -35.97
N THR A 641 -0.79 -16.37 -35.14
CA THR A 641 -1.98 -16.20 -34.29
C THR A 641 -1.59 -15.53 -33.00
N PHE A 642 -2.14 -14.37 -32.76
CA PHE A 642 -2.02 -13.62 -31.52
C PHE A 642 -3.15 -14.03 -30.59
N THR A 643 -2.81 -14.48 -29.40
CA THR A 643 -3.75 -14.77 -28.33
C THR A 643 -3.41 -13.89 -27.13
N ARG A 644 -4.31 -12.98 -26.80
CA ARG A 644 -4.12 -12.06 -25.71
C ARG A 644 -4.15 -12.77 -24.38
N GLN A 645 -3.22 -12.39 -23.49
CA GLN A 645 -3.12 -12.87 -22.13
C GLN A 645 -3.81 -11.90 -21.17
N SER A 646 -4.11 -12.36 -19.97
CA SER A 646 -4.81 -11.57 -18.94
C SER A 646 -4.02 -10.32 -18.49
N ASP A 647 -2.70 -10.31 -18.69
CA ASP A 647 -1.80 -9.18 -18.39
C ASP A 647 -1.66 -8.17 -19.55
N GLY A 648 -2.37 -8.40 -20.67
CA GLY A 648 -2.33 -7.57 -21.87
C GLY A 648 -1.19 -7.88 -22.84
N SER A 649 -0.30 -8.82 -22.53
CA SER A 649 0.68 -9.38 -23.48
C SER A 649 0.00 -10.31 -24.48
N TYR A 650 0.74 -10.77 -25.48
CA TYR A 650 0.29 -11.74 -26.46
C TYR A 650 1.18 -12.97 -26.47
N GLN A 651 0.56 -14.13 -26.48
CA GLN A 651 1.19 -15.34 -26.98
C GLN A 651 1.05 -15.33 -28.51
N ILE A 652 2.15 -15.52 -29.23
CA ILE A 652 2.20 -15.44 -30.70
C ILE A 652 2.59 -16.80 -31.24
N ALA A 653 1.64 -17.53 -31.83
CA ALA A 653 1.84 -18.87 -32.37
C ALA A 653 1.85 -18.89 -33.90
N ASN A 654 2.77 -19.65 -34.50
CA ASN A 654 2.82 -19.81 -35.94
C ASN A 654 1.57 -20.50 -36.46
N GLY A 655 1.01 -20.02 -37.58
CA GLY A 655 -0.23 -20.51 -38.18
C GLY A 655 -0.12 -21.93 -38.71
N GLU A 656 1.07 -22.40 -39.06
CA GLU A 656 1.32 -23.76 -39.58
C GLU A 656 1.76 -24.71 -38.47
N SER A 657 2.88 -24.45 -37.82
CA SER A 657 3.46 -25.34 -36.80
C SER A 657 2.70 -25.36 -35.48
N LYS A 658 1.90 -24.35 -35.21
CA LYS A 658 1.22 -24.10 -33.92
C LYS A 658 2.19 -23.90 -32.75
N LEU A 659 3.48 -23.74 -33.01
CA LEU A 659 4.52 -23.44 -32.02
C LEU A 659 4.56 -21.92 -31.72
N CYS A 660 4.91 -21.57 -30.49
CA CYS A 660 4.98 -20.19 -30.03
C CYS A 660 6.33 -19.55 -30.37
N ALA A 661 6.32 -18.27 -30.73
CA ALA A 661 7.52 -17.43 -30.76
C ALA A 661 8.09 -17.33 -29.34
N ASP A 662 9.36 -17.75 -29.19
CA ASP A 662 10.01 -18.03 -27.90
C ASP A 662 11.40 -17.42 -27.86
N VAL A 663 11.76 -16.75 -26.76
CA VAL A 663 13.15 -16.37 -26.51
C VAL A 663 13.89 -17.60 -25.99
N SER A 664 14.80 -18.11 -26.82
CA SER A 664 15.54 -19.36 -26.56
C SER A 664 16.17 -19.39 -25.17
N GLY A 665 15.87 -20.45 -24.40
CA GLY A 665 16.42 -20.67 -23.08
C GLY A 665 15.96 -19.62 -22.04
N SER A 666 14.86 -18.90 -22.28
CA SER A 666 14.40 -17.78 -21.45
C SER A 666 15.51 -16.73 -21.18
N SER A 667 16.40 -16.54 -22.13
CA SER A 667 17.59 -15.69 -21.99
C SER A 667 17.20 -14.21 -21.82
N GLY A 668 17.81 -13.52 -20.86
CA GLY A 668 17.75 -12.07 -20.71
C GLY A 668 18.76 -11.30 -21.57
N ALA A 669 19.65 -11.98 -22.30
CA ALA A 669 20.75 -11.35 -23.03
C ALA A 669 20.32 -10.74 -24.37
N ALA A 670 20.89 -9.60 -24.73
CA ALA A 670 20.81 -9.05 -26.08
C ALA A 670 21.44 -10.04 -27.07
N GLY A 671 20.86 -10.18 -28.28
CA GLY A 671 21.27 -11.13 -29.28
C GLY A 671 20.77 -12.55 -29.10
N ALA A 672 20.00 -12.84 -28.03
CA ALA A 672 19.39 -14.16 -27.88
C ALA A 672 18.42 -14.45 -29.01
N LYS A 673 18.48 -15.70 -29.50
CA LYS A 673 17.67 -16.16 -30.62
C LYS A 673 16.20 -16.12 -30.28
N VAL A 674 15.37 -15.73 -31.23
CA VAL A 674 13.94 -16.00 -31.17
C VAL A 674 13.66 -17.22 -32.04
N ILE A 675 13.09 -18.24 -31.42
CA ILE A 675 12.82 -19.56 -32.01
C ILE A 675 11.31 -19.82 -31.98
N GLN A 676 10.86 -20.86 -32.67
CA GLN A 676 9.57 -21.46 -32.36
C GLN A 676 9.74 -22.59 -31.34
N TRP A 677 8.85 -22.65 -30.34
CA TRP A 677 8.88 -23.67 -29.30
C TRP A 677 7.48 -24.10 -28.91
N THR A 678 7.33 -25.27 -28.27
CA THR A 678 6.06 -25.69 -27.72
C THR A 678 5.51 -24.60 -26.80
N CYS A 679 4.23 -24.24 -26.94
CA CYS A 679 3.59 -23.22 -26.14
C CYS A 679 3.47 -23.68 -24.68
N THR A 680 4.22 -23.07 -23.77
CA THR A 680 4.26 -23.42 -22.34
C THR A 680 3.60 -22.36 -21.47
N GLY A 681 3.28 -21.18 -22.02
CA GLY A 681 2.75 -20.04 -21.25
C GLY A 681 3.82 -19.33 -20.41
N GLY A 682 5.11 -19.61 -20.61
CA GLY A 682 6.21 -18.91 -19.95
C GLY A 682 6.34 -17.46 -20.41
N ALA A 683 6.87 -16.58 -19.57
CA ALA A 683 7.07 -15.14 -19.87
C ALA A 683 7.98 -14.88 -21.10
N ASN A 684 8.86 -15.83 -21.45
CA ASN A 684 9.69 -15.80 -22.65
C ASN A 684 8.92 -16.06 -23.95
N GLN A 685 7.65 -16.47 -23.86
CA GLN A 685 6.70 -16.67 -24.98
C GLN A 685 5.62 -15.58 -24.98
N HIS A 686 5.66 -14.65 -24.04
CA HIS A 686 4.74 -13.53 -23.96
C HIS A 686 5.38 -12.26 -24.50
N TRP A 687 4.63 -11.56 -25.33
CA TRP A 687 5.10 -10.41 -26.07
C TRP A 687 4.21 -9.19 -25.83
N VAL A 688 4.79 -8.10 -25.37
CA VAL A 688 4.11 -6.83 -25.25
C VAL A 688 4.20 -6.11 -26.58
N VAL A 689 3.07 -5.97 -27.26
CA VAL A 689 2.97 -5.33 -28.58
C VAL A 689 2.45 -3.91 -28.38
N THR A 690 3.26 -2.92 -28.74
CA THR A 690 2.94 -1.50 -28.51
C THR A 690 3.07 -0.73 -29.81
N ALA A 691 2.08 0.11 -30.14
CA ALA A 691 2.15 1.00 -31.27
C ALA A 691 3.38 1.94 -31.16
N ALA A 692 4.15 2.07 -32.23
CA ALA A 692 5.35 2.90 -32.26
C ALA A 692 5.05 4.28 -32.82
N SER A 693 5.69 5.31 -32.27
CA SER A 693 5.68 6.66 -32.86
C SER A 693 6.34 6.62 -34.26
N GLY A 694 5.61 6.97 -35.28
CA GLY A 694 6.04 6.86 -36.68
C GLY A 694 5.45 5.66 -37.44
N GLY A 695 4.54 4.90 -36.81
CA GLY A 695 3.81 3.80 -37.40
C GLY A 695 4.38 2.42 -37.11
N GLY A 696 3.54 1.39 -37.23
CA GLY A 696 3.89 0.01 -36.86
C GLY A 696 3.91 -0.21 -35.34
N TYR A 697 4.51 -1.33 -34.93
CA TYR A 697 4.53 -1.80 -33.55
C TYR A 697 5.96 -2.17 -33.11
N THR A 698 6.25 -2.00 -31.84
CA THR A 698 7.33 -2.73 -31.17
C THR A 698 6.77 -3.99 -30.56
N VAL A 699 7.50 -5.10 -30.66
CA VAL A 699 7.15 -6.40 -30.08
C VAL A 699 8.24 -6.72 -29.05
N ARG A 700 7.89 -6.60 -27.78
CA ARG A 700 8.84 -6.67 -26.65
C ARG A 700 8.63 -7.96 -25.88
N SER A 701 9.69 -8.72 -25.64
CA SER A 701 9.64 -9.88 -24.75
C SER A 701 9.27 -9.46 -23.33
N GLN A 702 8.31 -10.12 -22.73
CA GLN A 702 7.90 -9.87 -21.35
C GLN A 702 8.98 -10.28 -20.35
N SER A 703 9.73 -11.35 -20.63
CA SER A 703 10.76 -11.86 -19.73
C SER A 703 12.01 -10.98 -19.66
N SER A 704 12.45 -10.43 -20.81
CA SER A 704 13.72 -9.69 -20.91
C SER A 704 13.55 -8.18 -21.07
N GLY A 705 12.37 -7.71 -21.51
CA GLY A 705 12.16 -6.32 -21.89
C GLY A 705 12.82 -5.91 -23.20
N LEU A 706 13.46 -6.82 -23.94
CA LEU A 706 14.13 -6.56 -25.21
C LEU A 706 13.16 -6.70 -26.40
N LEU A 707 13.49 -6.05 -27.53
CA LEU A 707 12.63 -6.03 -28.73
C LEU A 707 12.94 -7.15 -29.71
N LEU A 708 11.89 -7.74 -30.27
CA LEU A 708 11.95 -8.58 -31.45
C LEU A 708 12.61 -7.80 -32.59
N THR A 709 13.72 -8.29 -33.11
CA THR A 709 14.59 -7.58 -34.04
C THR A 709 15.04 -8.51 -35.16
N THR A 710 14.83 -8.09 -36.42
CA THR A 710 15.48 -8.76 -37.55
C THR A 710 16.91 -8.22 -37.77
N ALA A 711 17.83 -9.10 -38.17
CA ALA A 711 19.24 -8.70 -38.35
C ALA A 711 19.41 -7.76 -39.56
N SER A 712 18.55 -7.83 -40.58
CA SER A 712 18.61 -6.96 -41.77
C SER A 712 17.28 -7.00 -42.53
N ALA A 713 17.18 -6.24 -43.62
CA ALA A 713 16.09 -6.29 -44.58
C ALA A 713 16.28 -7.34 -45.70
N ALA A 714 17.20 -8.31 -45.54
CA ALA A 714 17.43 -9.39 -46.51
C ALA A 714 16.58 -10.64 -46.17
N ASP A 715 16.32 -11.47 -47.17
CA ASP A 715 15.73 -12.78 -46.95
C ASP A 715 16.71 -13.68 -46.16
N GLY A 716 16.15 -14.43 -45.21
CA GLY A 716 16.92 -15.29 -44.31
C GLY A 716 17.56 -14.56 -43.16
N ALA A 717 17.26 -13.27 -42.94
CA ALA A 717 17.80 -12.54 -41.82
C ALA A 717 17.30 -13.13 -40.50
N LEU A 718 18.22 -13.44 -39.58
CA LEU A 718 17.91 -14.08 -38.31
C LEU A 718 17.17 -13.12 -37.38
N VAL A 719 16.21 -13.65 -36.65
CA VAL A 719 15.43 -12.90 -35.65
C VAL A 719 16.01 -13.17 -34.26
N THR A 720 16.30 -12.08 -33.54
CA THR A 720 16.84 -12.07 -32.18
C THR A 720 16.07 -11.06 -31.32
N GLN A 721 16.36 -11.02 -30.03
CA GLN A 721 15.95 -9.90 -29.19
C GLN A 721 17.11 -8.92 -29.01
N GLN A 722 16.81 -7.60 -29.03
CA GLN A 722 17.80 -6.54 -28.90
C GLN A 722 17.30 -5.35 -28.07
N PRO A 723 18.18 -4.54 -27.49
CA PRO A 723 17.80 -3.25 -26.93
C PRO A 723 17.07 -2.38 -27.97
N ASP A 724 16.19 -1.52 -27.52
CA ASP A 724 15.49 -0.56 -28.39
C ASP A 724 16.49 0.49 -28.92
N THR A 725 16.73 0.50 -30.20
CA THR A 725 17.61 1.44 -30.89
C THR A 725 16.83 2.43 -31.76
N GLY A 726 15.52 2.34 -31.82
CA GLY A 726 14.69 3.11 -32.73
C GLY A 726 14.74 2.67 -34.19
N SER A 727 15.49 1.59 -34.48
CA SER A 727 15.70 1.10 -35.86
C SER A 727 14.43 0.61 -36.52
N ALA A 728 14.29 0.78 -37.84
CA ALA A 728 13.22 0.19 -38.63
C ALA A 728 13.20 -1.34 -38.59
N LEU A 729 14.33 -2.00 -38.26
CA LEU A 729 14.43 -3.44 -38.06
C LEU A 729 13.74 -3.94 -36.78
N GLN A 730 13.26 -3.04 -35.96
CA GLN A 730 12.53 -3.27 -34.72
C GLN A 730 11.09 -2.75 -34.77
N ARG A 731 10.66 -2.27 -35.94
CA ARG A 731 9.31 -1.74 -36.17
C ARG A 731 8.55 -2.70 -37.07
N TRP A 732 7.53 -3.32 -36.52
CA TRP A 732 6.75 -4.36 -37.18
C TRP A 732 5.39 -3.81 -37.61
N SER A 733 5.02 -3.99 -38.85
CA SER A 733 3.63 -3.86 -39.28
C SER A 733 2.89 -5.17 -38.95
N VAL A 734 1.66 -5.06 -38.52
CA VAL A 734 0.76 -6.18 -38.26
C VAL A 734 -0.39 -6.04 -39.25
N GLY A 735 -0.55 -7.02 -40.15
CA GLY A 735 -1.52 -6.98 -41.24
C GLY A 735 -2.43 -8.19 -41.30
#